data_9199ba4ea055d51cdfb7b42d1f9b8928
#
_entry.id   9199ba4ea055d51cdfb7b42d1f9b8928
#
_cell.length_a   1.000
_cell.length_b   1.000
_cell.length_c   1.000
_cell.angle_alpha   90.00
_cell.angle_beta   90.00
_cell.angle_gamma   90.00
#
_symmetry.space_group_name_H-M   'P 1'
#
loop_
_entity.id
_entity.type
_entity.pdbx_description
1 polymer ?
#
loop_
_entity_poly.entity_id
_entity_poly.type
_entity_poly.pdbx_seq_one_letter_code
_entity_poly.pdbx_strand_id
1 'polypeptide(L)'
;MNFFSRRKFGKNSNRIVRLAITHCDRPTDLKNAFLSLDLGSAEVEKQISEAFKIFHKHPAIRDDIRLAHLRAVCGSKPSNYATMISKYPDLLNDSRANSSIEFYKNRTLDEFLGIKDDAEEEMVTNIVYTFDDTMFEHIDYTQFETKLDDDFGLIEYANSRGRTLNQLRDRIQNLILTEGMDRINILVQEIQHYLIKYEYSKRATTDFFVASLRAIGDIDGDAGVNYGMKFLGTIPDHRGMRSMVVFLRRKGEYLDALKILHHPKFKHDIKTAEWVSDLTDLHKEMLLDGKLKPKFDEFSTNWDLLEEYMETLYSSMDEDIEIARYNYGYALRTHKSSTDRPLATSVIKWGSVLLEAATTFSDTVSIHVSNAYINLGKISKAIEILQNHGNPKSARISSKIQGYHDLLDLMNNGTDFDLSHHSETFDPIPGRVLYVLHNSLPYNSGGYATRGHGLMCGVKELGWDVQVVTRRGYPHDRTGMQDSPTDSLQIVEDIPYHRLIELEKGYGQINIAAYLQLYADDLAQKVLELRPSIIHAASNHLNGLVANAVGKHFSIPSIYEVRGLWEITRISRQPEFESSEYFQMMSSLEASSASEADYTFAITHALGKEIRSRSNQINEVGFLPNGVHSDRFVPKPQNSQLKTNLGIEQDTKVLGYIGSLVSYEGLDLLLEALPMVKEQTQTKFKLLIVGDGAYMEKLQTLCTTLELNGDVIFTGRVPHEEVEDYYSIVDIAPFPRLPLPVTEMVSPLKPFEAMAMEKAVLASSVDALVEIVDHNQTGLIFEKGSKSDLADKIVCLIDNRMLREKLGEKARLWVCENRDWSSISRTLGDLYSRLGGNDES
;
A
#
# COMPACT_ATOMS: atom_id res chain seq x y z
N MET A 1 -20.99 -1.71 -32.57
CA MET A 1 -20.95 -3.11 -33.05
C MET A 1 -22.08 -3.98 -32.53
N ASN A 2 -23.28 -3.79 -33.07
CA ASN A 2 -24.46 -4.59 -32.67
C ASN A 2 -24.89 -5.64 -33.74
N PHE A 3 -23.96 -6.13 -34.56
CA PHE A 3 -24.30 -6.99 -35.72
C PHE A 3 -24.32 -8.50 -35.43
N PHE A 4 -23.75 -8.96 -34.33
CA PHE A 4 -23.85 -10.37 -33.94
C PHE A 4 -24.53 -10.50 -32.58
N SER A 5 -25.87 -10.58 -32.56
CA SER A 5 -26.57 -10.88 -31.31
C SER A 5 -26.15 -12.27 -30.81
N ARG A 6 -25.73 -12.38 -29.54
CA ARG A 6 -25.32 -13.62 -28.84
C ARG A 6 -26.33 -14.81 -29.01
N ARG A 7 -27.54 -14.56 -29.55
CA ARG A 7 -28.63 -15.55 -29.73
C ARG A 7 -28.50 -16.43 -30.99
N LYS A 8 -27.63 -16.09 -31.97
CA LYS A 8 -27.55 -16.84 -33.24
C LYS A 8 -26.59 -18.04 -33.27
N PHE A 9 -25.70 -18.13 -32.28
CA PHE A 9 -24.74 -19.25 -32.25
C PHE A 9 -25.03 -20.15 -31.03
N GLY A 10 -25.57 -21.36 -31.32
CA GLY A 10 -25.89 -22.35 -30.28
C GLY A 10 -24.70 -22.89 -29.49
N LYS A 11 -24.95 -23.67 -28.44
CA LYS A 11 -23.94 -24.24 -27.53
C LYS A 11 -22.81 -25.03 -28.22
N ASN A 12 -22.98 -25.50 -29.46
CA ASN A 12 -22.00 -26.24 -30.24
C ASN A 12 -21.22 -25.41 -31.27
N SER A 13 -21.21 -24.09 -31.15
CA SER A 13 -20.42 -23.23 -32.04
C SER A 13 -18.91 -23.37 -31.78
N ASN A 14 -18.15 -23.34 -32.88
CA ASN A 14 -16.69 -23.34 -32.90
C ASN A 14 -16.08 -22.39 -31.85
N ARG A 15 -15.14 -22.90 -31.07
CA ARG A 15 -14.51 -22.15 -29.95
C ARG A 15 -13.79 -20.90 -30.46
N ILE A 16 -13.09 -20.96 -31.60
CA ILE A 16 -12.39 -19.84 -32.24
C ILE A 16 -13.39 -18.75 -32.66
N VAL A 17 -14.54 -19.09 -33.21
CA VAL A 17 -15.60 -18.14 -33.58
C VAL A 17 -16.11 -17.41 -32.34
N ARG A 18 -16.30 -18.11 -31.22
CA ARG A 18 -16.73 -17.48 -29.97
C ARG A 18 -15.67 -16.53 -29.42
N LEU A 19 -14.40 -16.94 -29.43
CA LEU A 19 -13.30 -16.09 -28.98
C LEU A 19 -13.17 -14.84 -29.84
N ALA A 20 -13.24 -14.98 -31.18
CA ALA A 20 -13.18 -13.83 -32.08
C ALA A 20 -14.33 -12.84 -31.88
N ILE A 21 -15.57 -13.32 -31.67
CA ILE A 21 -16.72 -12.46 -31.39
C ILE A 21 -16.58 -11.75 -30.02
N THR A 22 -16.01 -12.44 -29.04
CA THR A 22 -15.88 -11.90 -27.68
C THR A 22 -14.76 -10.85 -27.58
N HIS A 23 -13.70 -11.00 -28.36
CA HIS A 23 -12.46 -10.23 -28.26
C HIS A 23 -12.11 -9.46 -29.56
N CYS A 24 -13.04 -9.28 -30.50
CA CYS A 24 -12.78 -8.59 -31.77
C CYS A 24 -12.32 -7.14 -31.61
N ASP A 25 -12.61 -6.50 -30.48
CA ASP A 25 -12.18 -5.15 -30.19
C ASP A 25 -10.91 -5.10 -29.31
N ARG A 26 -10.32 -6.26 -28.98
CA ARG A 26 -9.17 -6.38 -28.09
C ARG A 26 -8.19 -7.45 -28.59
N PRO A 27 -7.30 -7.09 -29.54
CA PRO A 27 -6.35 -8.05 -30.12
C PRO A 27 -5.47 -8.82 -29.13
N THR A 28 -5.08 -8.17 -28.01
CA THR A 28 -4.29 -8.80 -26.95
C THR A 28 -5.09 -9.87 -26.20
N ASP A 29 -6.35 -9.61 -25.90
CA ASP A 29 -7.23 -10.59 -25.24
C ASP A 29 -7.48 -11.80 -26.16
N LEU A 30 -7.61 -11.56 -27.46
CA LEU A 30 -7.74 -12.62 -28.46
C LEU A 30 -6.46 -13.47 -28.54
N LYS A 31 -5.27 -12.86 -28.51
CA LYS A 31 -3.98 -13.57 -28.43
C LYS A 31 -3.90 -14.44 -27.17
N ASN A 32 -4.22 -13.88 -26.01
CA ASN A 32 -4.18 -14.61 -24.74
C ASN A 32 -5.18 -15.77 -24.70
N ALA A 33 -6.35 -15.58 -25.31
CA ALA A 33 -7.32 -16.65 -25.51
C ALA A 33 -6.78 -17.75 -26.44
N PHE A 34 -6.01 -17.42 -27.46
CA PHE A 34 -5.33 -18.39 -28.33
C PHE A 34 -4.25 -19.18 -27.59
N LEU A 35 -3.50 -18.56 -26.70
CA LEU A 35 -2.48 -19.25 -25.88
C LEU A 35 -3.07 -20.34 -24.97
N SER A 36 -4.36 -20.28 -24.67
CA SER A 36 -5.07 -21.33 -23.91
C SER A 36 -5.49 -22.53 -24.75
N LEU A 37 -5.16 -22.57 -26.05
CA LEU A 37 -5.49 -23.62 -26.98
C LEU A 37 -4.24 -24.47 -27.30
N ASP A 38 -4.45 -25.73 -27.61
CA ASP A 38 -3.38 -26.56 -28.18
C ASP A 38 -3.20 -26.23 -29.68
N LEU A 39 -2.38 -25.17 -29.91
CA LEU A 39 -2.20 -24.56 -31.23
C LEU A 39 -1.57 -25.48 -32.30
N GLY A 40 -1.03 -26.63 -31.90
CA GLY A 40 -0.48 -27.63 -32.81
C GLY A 40 -1.48 -28.74 -33.18
N SER A 41 -2.65 -28.73 -32.56
CA SER A 41 -3.63 -29.82 -32.81
C SER A 41 -4.42 -29.62 -34.09
N ALA A 42 -4.69 -30.73 -34.78
CA ALA A 42 -5.51 -30.72 -35.99
C ALA A 42 -6.93 -30.19 -35.76
N GLU A 43 -7.44 -30.31 -34.55
CA GLU A 43 -8.77 -29.83 -34.16
C GLU A 43 -8.80 -28.30 -34.11
N VAL A 44 -7.77 -27.62 -33.51
CA VAL A 44 -7.66 -26.16 -33.48
C VAL A 44 -7.47 -25.59 -34.88
N GLU A 45 -6.67 -26.22 -35.72
CA GLU A 45 -6.48 -25.85 -37.13
C GLU A 45 -7.79 -25.92 -37.94
N LYS A 46 -8.55 -26.96 -37.71
CA LYS A 46 -9.89 -27.09 -38.31
C LYS A 46 -10.81 -25.97 -37.86
N GLN A 47 -10.83 -25.67 -36.58
CA GLN A 47 -11.64 -24.58 -36.01
C GLN A 47 -11.27 -23.21 -36.55
N ILE A 48 -9.97 -22.92 -36.78
CA ILE A 48 -9.52 -21.70 -37.43
C ILE A 48 -10.02 -21.60 -38.88
N SER A 49 -9.92 -22.70 -39.64
CA SER A 49 -10.40 -22.76 -41.04
C SER A 49 -11.91 -22.56 -41.14
N GLU A 50 -12.66 -23.08 -40.22
CA GLU A 50 -14.12 -22.88 -40.12
C GLU A 50 -14.46 -21.43 -39.74
N ALA A 51 -13.71 -20.82 -38.82
CA ALA A 51 -13.89 -19.42 -38.43
C ALA A 51 -13.67 -18.48 -39.64
N PHE A 52 -12.67 -18.77 -40.48
CA PHE A 52 -12.43 -17.97 -41.71
C PHE A 52 -13.57 -18.07 -42.70
N LYS A 53 -14.25 -19.22 -42.83
CA LYS A 53 -15.45 -19.35 -43.64
C LYS A 53 -16.63 -18.54 -43.11
N ILE A 54 -16.78 -18.53 -41.78
CA ILE A 54 -17.84 -17.74 -41.10
C ILE A 54 -17.62 -16.25 -41.29
N PHE A 55 -16.38 -15.79 -41.15
CA PHE A 55 -16.01 -14.35 -41.24
C PHE A 55 -15.56 -13.93 -42.65
N HIS A 56 -15.93 -14.66 -43.72
CA HIS A 56 -15.48 -14.37 -45.08
C HIS A 56 -15.80 -12.96 -45.58
N LYS A 57 -16.88 -12.34 -45.06
CA LYS A 57 -17.30 -10.95 -45.34
C LYS A 57 -16.75 -9.91 -44.35
N HIS A 58 -15.89 -10.31 -43.41
CA HIS A 58 -15.34 -9.44 -42.37
C HIS A 58 -13.80 -9.55 -42.34
N PRO A 59 -13.10 -8.89 -43.26
CA PRO A 59 -11.63 -8.99 -43.39
C PRO A 59 -10.91 -8.65 -42.08
N ALA A 60 -11.27 -7.59 -41.41
CA ALA A 60 -10.62 -7.14 -40.16
C ALA A 60 -10.66 -8.24 -39.08
N ILE A 61 -11.77 -8.93 -38.88
CA ILE A 61 -11.87 -10.03 -37.90
C ILE A 61 -10.99 -11.23 -38.30
N ARG A 62 -10.88 -11.51 -39.59
CA ARG A 62 -9.99 -12.59 -40.08
C ARG A 62 -8.53 -12.22 -39.85
N ASP A 63 -8.16 -10.97 -40.08
CA ASP A 63 -6.79 -10.46 -39.88
C ASP A 63 -6.43 -10.46 -38.41
N ASP A 64 -7.34 -10.10 -37.51
CA ASP A 64 -7.14 -10.22 -36.06
C ASP A 64 -6.95 -11.69 -35.63
N ILE A 65 -7.69 -12.65 -36.19
CA ILE A 65 -7.48 -14.08 -35.92
C ILE A 65 -6.10 -14.54 -36.42
N ARG A 66 -5.68 -14.13 -37.64
CA ARG A 66 -4.39 -14.46 -38.23
C ARG A 66 -3.23 -13.88 -37.37
N LEU A 67 -3.34 -12.63 -36.98
CA LEU A 67 -2.34 -11.93 -36.17
C LEU A 67 -2.22 -12.53 -34.75
N ALA A 68 -3.36 -12.84 -34.13
CA ALA A 68 -3.37 -13.49 -32.83
C ALA A 68 -2.75 -14.90 -32.89
N HIS A 69 -3.03 -15.68 -33.94
CA HIS A 69 -2.44 -16.98 -34.17
C HIS A 69 -0.92 -16.88 -34.42
N LEU A 70 -0.46 -15.96 -35.27
CA LEU A 70 0.96 -15.68 -35.47
C LEU A 70 1.67 -15.42 -34.13
N ARG A 71 1.16 -14.47 -33.37
CA ARG A 71 1.75 -14.07 -32.10
C ARG A 71 1.74 -15.15 -31.01
N ALA A 72 0.73 -16.02 -31.01
CA ALA A 72 0.65 -17.12 -30.08
C ALA A 72 1.64 -18.26 -30.43
N VAL A 73 1.72 -18.64 -31.71
CA VAL A 73 2.62 -19.70 -32.15
C VAL A 73 4.09 -19.29 -32.12
N CYS A 74 4.42 -18.09 -32.60
CA CYS A 74 5.79 -17.59 -32.64
C CYS A 74 6.29 -17.10 -31.27
N GLY A 75 5.38 -16.72 -30.35
CA GLY A 75 5.75 -16.35 -28.98
C GLY A 75 6.35 -17.50 -28.18
N SER A 76 5.93 -18.75 -28.46
CA SER A 76 6.51 -19.96 -27.85
C SER A 76 7.73 -20.52 -28.60
N LYS A 77 7.80 -20.29 -29.90
CA LYS A 77 8.90 -20.72 -30.76
C LYS A 77 9.08 -19.77 -31.92
N PRO A 78 10.02 -18.81 -31.85
CA PRO A 78 10.24 -17.78 -32.86
C PRO A 78 10.50 -18.33 -34.26
N SER A 79 11.23 -19.43 -34.40
CA SER A 79 11.51 -20.10 -35.68
C SER A 79 10.29 -20.51 -36.50
N ASN A 80 9.10 -20.51 -35.87
CA ASN A 80 7.85 -20.82 -36.58
C ASN A 80 7.33 -19.66 -37.45
N TYR A 81 7.98 -18.45 -37.45
CA TYR A 81 7.49 -17.31 -38.19
C TYR A 81 7.38 -17.55 -39.70
N ALA A 82 8.37 -18.23 -40.32
CA ALA A 82 8.35 -18.53 -41.74
C ALA A 82 7.18 -19.47 -42.11
N THR A 83 6.88 -20.45 -41.29
CA THR A 83 5.73 -21.35 -41.45
C THR A 83 4.42 -20.59 -41.35
N MET A 84 4.31 -19.65 -40.40
CA MET A 84 3.14 -18.82 -40.21
C MET A 84 2.91 -17.83 -41.34
N ILE A 85 3.95 -17.24 -41.90
CA ILE A 85 3.88 -16.39 -43.11
C ILE A 85 3.48 -17.19 -44.33
N SER A 86 4.04 -18.34 -44.53
CA SER A 86 3.60 -19.23 -45.63
C SER A 86 2.12 -19.62 -45.50
N LYS A 87 1.64 -19.76 -44.28
CA LYS A 87 0.23 -20.06 -43.99
C LYS A 87 -0.70 -18.86 -44.20
N TYR A 88 -0.25 -17.66 -43.90
CA TYR A 88 -1.02 -16.43 -44.02
C TYR A 88 -0.24 -15.32 -44.76
N PRO A 89 -0.10 -15.44 -46.11
CA PRO A 89 0.70 -14.48 -46.92
C PRO A 89 0.20 -13.03 -46.80
N ASP A 90 -1.11 -12.86 -46.59
CA ASP A 90 -1.73 -11.54 -46.43
C ASP A 90 -1.25 -10.75 -45.21
N LEU A 91 -0.64 -11.41 -44.21
CA LEU A 91 -0.04 -10.76 -43.06
C LEU A 91 1.14 -9.85 -43.44
N LEU A 92 1.81 -10.09 -44.57
CA LEU A 92 2.87 -9.19 -45.07
C LEU A 92 2.34 -7.81 -45.46
N ASN A 93 1.05 -7.69 -45.69
CA ASN A 93 0.38 -6.41 -46.03
C ASN A 93 -0.29 -5.76 -44.79
N ASP A 94 -0.22 -6.39 -43.63
CA ASP A 94 -0.76 -5.84 -42.38
C ASP A 94 0.38 -5.16 -41.58
N SER A 95 0.33 -3.84 -41.48
CA SER A 95 1.33 -3.05 -40.75
C SER A 95 1.52 -3.49 -39.29
N ARG A 96 0.46 -4.01 -38.65
CA ARG A 96 0.48 -4.52 -37.27
C ARG A 96 1.22 -5.86 -37.17
N ALA A 97 1.26 -6.64 -38.28
CA ALA A 97 1.95 -7.91 -38.36
C ALA A 97 3.44 -7.72 -38.68
N ASN A 98 3.80 -6.70 -39.47
CA ASN A 98 5.16 -6.47 -39.93
C ASN A 98 6.16 -6.36 -38.79
N SER A 99 5.87 -5.56 -37.75
CA SER A 99 6.72 -5.44 -36.57
C SER A 99 6.89 -6.78 -35.81
N SER A 100 5.83 -7.59 -35.73
CA SER A 100 5.90 -8.92 -35.09
C SER A 100 6.68 -9.92 -35.95
N ILE A 101 6.55 -9.87 -37.28
CA ILE A 101 7.26 -10.72 -38.23
C ILE A 101 8.76 -10.41 -38.17
N GLU A 102 9.12 -9.13 -38.19
CA GLU A 102 10.51 -8.70 -38.14
C GLU A 102 11.16 -9.07 -36.80
N PHE A 103 10.48 -8.88 -35.71
CA PHE A 103 10.91 -9.32 -34.38
C PHE A 103 11.21 -10.83 -34.34
N TYR A 104 10.28 -11.69 -34.81
CA TYR A 104 10.49 -13.13 -34.79
C TYR A 104 11.55 -13.59 -35.77
N LYS A 105 11.72 -12.88 -36.91
CA LYS A 105 12.78 -13.14 -37.88
C LYS A 105 14.17 -12.90 -37.29
N ASN A 106 14.36 -11.79 -36.62
CA ASN A 106 15.65 -11.45 -35.98
C ASN A 106 15.97 -12.43 -34.85
N ARG A 107 15.03 -12.73 -33.98
CA ARG A 107 15.23 -13.71 -32.91
C ARG A 107 15.55 -15.14 -33.38
N THR A 108 15.03 -15.52 -34.55
CA THR A 108 15.36 -16.82 -35.16
C THR A 108 16.80 -16.82 -35.73
N LEU A 109 17.26 -15.68 -36.26
CA LEU A 109 18.62 -15.53 -36.74
C LEU A 109 19.63 -15.64 -35.58
N ASP A 110 19.32 -15.04 -34.44
CA ASP A 110 20.14 -15.09 -33.21
C ASP A 110 20.22 -16.52 -32.64
N GLU A 111 19.09 -17.25 -32.58
CA GLU A 111 19.05 -18.67 -32.23
C GLU A 111 19.92 -19.55 -33.17
N PHE A 112 19.91 -19.22 -34.47
CA PHE A 112 20.68 -19.95 -35.50
C PHE A 112 22.20 -19.65 -35.43
N LEU A 113 22.58 -18.42 -35.13
CA LEU A 113 23.99 -17.98 -35.05
C LEU A 113 24.63 -18.32 -33.69
N GLY A 114 23.88 -18.87 -32.75
CA GLY A 114 24.35 -19.23 -31.39
C GLY A 114 24.76 -18.01 -30.57
N ILE A 115 24.25 -16.83 -30.92
CA ILE A 115 24.42 -15.58 -30.18
C ILE A 115 23.53 -15.68 -28.94
N LYS A 116 24.20 -15.87 -27.80
CA LYS A 116 23.48 -15.75 -26.52
C LYS A 116 23.30 -14.26 -26.19
N ASP A 117 22.09 -13.83 -26.15
CA ASP A 117 21.54 -12.68 -25.41
C ASP A 117 22.12 -11.25 -25.60
N ASP A 118 23.00 -11.00 -26.62
CA ASP A 118 23.46 -9.64 -26.92
C ASP A 118 22.49 -8.85 -27.84
N ALA A 119 21.42 -9.47 -28.32
CA ALA A 119 20.48 -8.86 -29.28
C ALA A 119 19.47 -7.89 -28.66
N GLU A 120 19.35 -7.82 -27.33
CA GLU A 120 18.55 -6.80 -26.65
C GLU A 120 19.20 -5.41 -26.75
N GLU A 121 20.53 -5.32 -26.79
CA GLU A 121 21.26 -4.06 -26.99
C GLU A 121 21.02 -3.42 -28.36
N GLU A 122 21.00 -4.22 -29.41
CA GLU A 122 20.78 -3.69 -30.77
C GLU A 122 19.33 -3.23 -31.01
N MET A 123 18.35 -3.83 -30.30
CA MET A 123 16.95 -3.48 -30.45
C MET A 123 16.62 -2.13 -29.76
N VAL A 124 17.23 -1.82 -28.63
CA VAL A 124 17.06 -0.54 -27.94
C VAL A 124 17.81 0.58 -28.68
N THR A 125 19.01 0.32 -29.18
CA THR A 125 19.82 1.30 -29.94
C THR A 125 19.20 1.63 -31.29
N ASN A 126 18.64 0.68 -32.03
CA ASN A 126 17.99 0.93 -33.34
C ASN A 126 16.61 1.56 -33.22
N ILE A 127 15.92 1.46 -32.08
CA ILE A 127 14.66 2.13 -31.84
C ILE A 127 14.84 3.64 -31.59
N VAL A 128 16.01 4.07 -31.11
CA VAL A 128 16.32 5.45 -30.75
C VAL A 128 16.59 6.36 -31.98
N TYR A 129 16.93 5.83 -33.15
CA TYR A 129 17.57 6.63 -34.19
C TYR A 129 16.81 6.82 -35.52
N THR A 130 15.55 6.44 -35.67
CA THR A 130 14.83 6.70 -36.92
C THR A 130 13.56 7.52 -36.77
N PHE A 131 13.65 8.64 -36.07
CA PHE A 131 12.79 9.78 -36.38
C PHE A 131 13.50 10.58 -37.45
N ASP A 132 13.18 10.30 -38.70
CA ASP A 132 13.68 11.07 -39.84
C ASP A 132 13.10 12.47 -39.74
N ASP A 133 13.97 13.47 -39.60
CA ASP A 133 13.57 14.89 -39.67
C ASP A 133 12.85 15.23 -40.96
N THR A 134 12.98 14.39 -42.01
CA THR A 134 12.30 14.52 -43.30
C THR A 134 10.79 14.30 -43.22
N MET A 135 10.24 13.72 -42.16
CA MET A 135 8.80 13.62 -41.98
C MET A 135 8.12 14.99 -41.85
N PHE A 136 8.89 16.06 -41.55
CA PHE A 136 8.41 17.42 -41.35
C PHE A 136 8.71 18.35 -42.49
N GLU A 137 9.54 17.95 -43.50
CA GLU A 137 9.93 18.80 -44.65
C GLU A 137 8.88 18.92 -45.74
N HIS A 138 7.84 18.11 -45.79
CA HIS A 138 6.86 18.06 -46.86
C HIS A 138 5.50 18.70 -46.54
N ILE A 139 5.40 19.62 -45.60
CA ILE A 139 4.18 20.42 -45.41
C ILE A 139 4.27 21.66 -46.34
N ASP A 140 3.59 21.60 -47.48
CA ASP A 140 3.43 22.75 -48.39
C ASP A 140 2.52 23.82 -47.77
N TYR A 141 3.16 24.80 -47.15
CA TYR A 141 2.48 25.88 -46.43
C TYR A 141 1.77 26.89 -47.39
N THR A 142 1.89 26.72 -48.68
CA THR A 142 1.36 27.70 -49.66
C THR A 142 -0.11 27.49 -50.01
N GLN A 143 -0.74 26.37 -49.61
CA GLN A 143 -2.13 26.08 -49.95
C GLN A 143 -3.16 26.57 -48.95
N PHE A 144 -2.74 27.17 -47.83
CA PHE A 144 -3.65 27.62 -46.75
C PHE A 144 -3.85 29.14 -46.72
N GLU A 145 -4.09 29.78 -47.84
CA GLU A 145 -4.48 31.21 -47.89
C GLU A 145 -6.00 31.47 -47.73
N THR A 146 -6.77 30.55 -47.18
CA THR A 146 -8.17 30.85 -46.87
C THR A 146 -8.24 31.63 -45.58
N LYS A 147 -9.03 32.70 -45.57
CA LYS A 147 -9.35 33.50 -44.40
C LYS A 147 -9.95 32.60 -43.34
N LEU A 148 -9.25 32.44 -42.22
CA LEU A 148 -9.70 31.61 -41.09
C LEU A 148 -10.93 32.32 -40.50
N ASP A 149 -12.09 31.70 -40.65
CA ASP A 149 -13.31 32.15 -39.99
C ASP A 149 -13.43 31.37 -38.66
N ASP A 150 -12.98 31.98 -37.57
CA ASP A 150 -13.10 31.37 -36.22
C ASP A 150 -14.51 31.63 -35.69
N ASP A 151 -15.48 30.93 -36.24
CA ASP A 151 -16.90 30.99 -35.86
C ASP A 151 -17.17 30.68 -34.38
N PHE A 152 -16.24 30.03 -33.69
CA PHE A 152 -16.41 29.59 -32.31
C PHE A 152 -15.66 30.44 -31.27
N GLY A 153 -14.96 31.48 -31.69
CA GLY A 153 -14.21 32.37 -30.81
C GLY A 153 -13.05 31.69 -30.08
N LEU A 154 -12.47 30.63 -30.63
CA LEU A 154 -11.41 29.87 -30.02
C LEU A 154 -10.09 30.65 -29.95
N ILE A 155 -9.79 31.47 -30.98
CA ILE A 155 -8.59 32.31 -31.01
C ILE A 155 -8.64 33.37 -29.91
N GLU A 156 -9.78 34.08 -29.79
CA GLU A 156 -9.98 35.06 -28.74
C GLU A 156 -9.95 34.43 -27.35
N TYR A 157 -10.59 33.28 -27.18
CA TYR A 157 -10.59 32.58 -25.93
C TYR A 157 -9.19 32.06 -25.56
N ALA A 158 -8.39 31.57 -26.51
CA ALA A 158 -7.02 31.14 -26.27
C ALA A 158 -6.11 32.28 -25.79
N ASN A 159 -6.37 33.52 -26.21
CA ASN A 159 -5.65 34.71 -25.79
C ASN A 159 -6.18 35.34 -24.48
N SER A 160 -7.34 34.95 -23.99
CA SER A 160 -7.97 35.60 -22.84
C SER A 160 -7.14 35.44 -21.55
N ARG A 161 -7.14 36.49 -20.70
CA ARG A 161 -6.47 36.45 -19.40
C ARG A 161 -7.38 35.71 -18.38
N GLY A 162 -6.74 34.94 -17.51
CA GLY A 162 -7.44 34.25 -16.38
C GLY A 162 -8.07 32.90 -16.72
N ARG A 163 -8.10 32.46 -17.98
CA ARG A 163 -8.54 31.10 -18.33
C ARG A 163 -7.54 30.04 -17.88
N THR A 164 -8.03 28.85 -17.58
CA THR A 164 -7.19 27.66 -17.33
C THR A 164 -7.07 26.80 -18.59
N LEU A 165 -6.02 25.97 -18.64
CA LEU A 165 -5.83 24.97 -19.70
C LEU A 165 -7.03 24.01 -19.82
N ASN A 166 -7.57 23.58 -18.67
CA ASN A 166 -8.72 22.67 -18.63
C ASN A 166 -10.00 23.33 -19.20
N GLN A 167 -10.23 24.62 -18.92
CA GLN A 167 -11.38 25.34 -19.49
C GLN A 167 -11.30 25.44 -21.00
N LEU A 168 -10.11 25.63 -21.55
CA LEU A 168 -9.93 25.66 -23.02
C LEU A 168 -10.12 24.27 -23.62
N ARG A 169 -9.58 23.21 -22.98
CA ARG A 169 -9.81 21.82 -23.37
C ARG A 169 -11.31 21.49 -23.39
N ASP A 170 -12.02 21.79 -22.29
CA ASP A 170 -13.42 21.46 -22.13
C ASP A 170 -14.30 22.18 -23.17
N ARG A 171 -13.92 23.42 -23.55
CA ARG A 171 -14.59 24.16 -24.64
C ARG A 171 -14.41 23.46 -25.99
N ILE A 172 -13.17 23.07 -26.33
CA ILE A 172 -12.88 22.34 -27.58
C ILE A 172 -13.57 20.97 -27.59
N GLN A 173 -13.55 20.27 -26.48
CA GLN A 173 -14.20 18.97 -26.34
C GLN A 173 -15.72 19.06 -26.53
N ASN A 174 -16.38 20.07 -25.96
CA ASN A 174 -17.79 20.31 -26.18
C ASN A 174 -18.13 20.61 -27.66
N LEU A 175 -17.28 21.38 -28.34
CA LEU A 175 -17.44 21.61 -29.78
C LEU A 175 -17.29 20.35 -30.61
N ILE A 176 -16.36 19.46 -30.27
CA ILE A 176 -16.24 18.17 -30.94
C ILE A 176 -17.52 17.33 -30.76
N LEU A 177 -18.09 17.33 -29.57
CA LEU A 177 -19.33 16.58 -29.27
C LEU A 177 -20.56 17.15 -29.96
N THR A 178 -20.61 18.47 -30.20
CA THR A 178 -21.78 19.14 -30.82
C THR A 178 -21.65 19.25 -32.35
N GLU A 179 -20.47 19.53 -32.90
CA GLU A 179 -20.21 19.82 -34.31
C GLU A 179 -19.57 18.66 -35.09
N GLY A 180 -19.09 17.65 -34.35
CA GLY A 180 -18.44 16.47 -34.90
C GLY A 180 -16.91 16.60 -34.96
N MET A 181 -16.26 15.44 -34.78
CA MET A 181 -14.80 15.32 -34.69
C MET A 181 -14.07 15.83 -35.94
N ASP A 182 -14.52 15.46 -37.13
CA ASP A 182 -13.81 15.81 -38.36
C ASP A 182 -13.77 17.30 -38.58
N ARG A 183 -14.92 17.98 -38.36
CA ARG A 183 -15.00 19.46 -38.54
C ARG A 183 -14.11 20.19 -37.57
N ILE A 184 -14.20 19.84 -36.30
CA ILE A 184 -13.44 20.53 -35.24
C ILE A 184 -11.95 20.18 -35.31
N ASN A 185 -11.58 18.96 -35.69
CA ASN A 185 -10.17 18.58 -35.88
C ASN A 185 -9.50 19.39 -37.00
N ILE A 186 -10.22 19.66 -38.11
CA ILE A 186 -9.73 20.56 -39.19
C ILE A 186 -9.59 22.00 -38.65
N LEU A 187 -10.60 22.50 -37.98
CA LEU A 187 -10.62 23.87 -37.45
C LEU A 187 -9.47 24.09 -36.41
N VAL A 188 -9.27 23.19 -35.49
CA VAL A 188 -8.18 23.36 -34.50
C VAL A 188 -6.79 23.27 -35.15
N GLN A 189 -6.62 22.49 -36.21
CA GLN A 189 -5.38 22.47 -36.97
C GLN A 189 -5.13 23.81 -37.70
N GLU A 190 -6.13 24.37 -38.30
CA GLU A 190 -6.08 25.67 -38.96
C GLU A 190 -5.78 26.79 -37.97
N ILE A 191 -6.49 26.83 -36.83
CA ILE A 191 -6.23 27.80 -35.76
C ILE A 191 -4.80 27.64 -35.22
N GLN A 192 -4.30 26.42 -35.04
CA GLN A 192 -2.94 26.22 -34.59
C GLN A 192 -1.89 26.75 -35.54
N HIS A 193 -2.06 26.52 -36.86
CA HIS A 193 -1.22 27.11 -37.89
C HIS A 193 -1.29 28.63 -37.87
N TYR A 194 -2.48 29.19 -37.74
CA TYR A 194 -2.70 30.62 -37.65
C TYR A 194 -1.94 31.25 -36.47
N LEU A 195 -2.07 30.66 -35.27
CA LEU A 195 -1.37 31.13 -34.06
C LEU A 195 0.16 31.08 -34.19
N ILE A 196 0.69 30.10 -34.92
CA ILE A 196 2.13 29.99 -35.21
C ILE A 196 2.54 31.05 -36.24
N LYS A 197 1.84 31.13 -37.38
CA LYS A 197 2.16 32.03 -38.51
C LYS A 197 2.16 33.52 -38.16
N TYR A 198 1.22 33.91 -37.29
CA TYR A 198 1.08 35.32 -36.89
C TYR A 198 1.71 35.64 -35.53
N GLU A 199 2.64 34.78 -35.08
CA GLU A 199 3.46 34.99 -33.90
C GLU A 199 2.65 35.40 -32.64
N TYR A 200 1.50 34.80 -32.43
CA TYR A 200 0.75 34.96 -31.17
C TYR A 200 1.61 34.62 -29.97
N SER A 201 1.21 35.09 -28.78
CA SER A 201 2.00 34.86 -27.58
C SER A 201 2.34 33.37 -27.42
N LYS A 202 3.60 33.06 -27.07
CA LYS A 202 4.06 31.68 -26.84
C LYS A 202 3.09 30.90 -25.94
N ARG A 203 2.51 31.58 -24.94
CA ARG A 203 1.52 30.97 -24.02
C ARG A 203 0.24 30.59 -24.76
N ALA A 204 -0.36 31.46 -25.55
CA ALA A 204 -1.60 31.19 -26.28
C ALA A 204 -1.43 30.03 -27.25
N THR A 205 -0.35 30.06 -28.04
CA THR A 205 -0.01 29.01 -29.00
C THR A 205 0.21 27.66 -28.36
N THR A 206 0.97 27.62 -27.26
CA THR A 206 1.27 26.39 -26.55
C THR A 206 0.06 25.84 -25.77
N ASP A 207 -0.70 26.70 -25.08
CA ASP A 207 -1.90 26.25 -24.35
C ASP A 207 -2.98 25.77 -25.31
N PHE A 208 -3.14 26.39 -26.48
CA PHE A 208 -4.07 25.90 -27.49
C PHE A 208 -3.67 24.54 -28.03
N PHE A 209 -2.39 24.34 -28.33
CA PHE A 209 -1.85 23.04 -28.75
C PHE A 209 -2.18 21.95 -27.73
N VAL A 210 -1.82 22.16 -26.45
CA VAL A 210 -2.02 21.14 -25.40
C VAL A 210 -3.51 20.90 -25.14
N ALA A 211 -4.33 21.93 -25.16
CA ALA A 211 -5.77 21.82 -24.96
C ALA A 211 -6.45 21.03 -26.10
N SER A 212 -6.11 21.35 -27.36
CA SER A 212 -6.64 20.68 -28.55
C SER A 212 -6.21 19.21 -28.59
N LEU A 213 -4.93 18.94 -28.33
CA LEU A 213 -4.40 17.58 -28.23
C LEU A 213 -5.15 16.73 -27.22
N ARG A 214 -5.41 17.28 -26.04
CA ARG A 214 -6.15 16.57 -25.00
C ARG A 214 -7.63 16.39 -25.32
N ALA A 215 -8.27 17.43 -25.87
CA ALA A 215 -9.68 17.37 -26.24
C ALA A 215 -9.94 16.30 -27.33
N ILE A 216 -9.10 16.27 -28.37
CA ILE A 216 -9.18 15.28 -29.44
C ILE A 216 -8.82 13.90 -28.93
N GLY A 217 -7.70 13.75 -28.21
CA GLY A 217 -7.18 12.47 -27.78
C GLY A 217 -8.00 11.78 -26.67
N ASP A 218 -8.73 12.55 -25.87
CA ASP A 218 -9.66 11.98 -24.88
C ASP A 218 -10.89 11.32 -25.55
N ILE A 219 -11.24 11.75 -26.77
CA ILE A 219 -12.35 11.19 -27.58
C ILE A 219 -11.82 10.12 -28.53
N ASP A 220 -10.75 10.43 -29.25
CA ASP A 220 -10.06 9.54 -30.19
C ASP A 220 -8.54 9.67 -30.01
N GLY A 221 -7.93 8.65 -29.37
CA GLY A 221 -6.50 8.63 -29.09
C GLY A 221 -5.62 8.72 -30.33
N ASP A 222 -6.02 8.11 -31.46
CA ASP A 222 -5.27 8.16 -32.74
C ASP A 222 -5.29 9.55 -33.35
N ALA A 223 -6.46 10.16 -33.39
CA ALA A 223 -6.60 11.53 -33.86
C ALA A 223 -5.78 12.50 -33.00
N GLY A 224 -5.74 12.29 -31.67
CA GLY A 224 -4.92 13.06 -30.75
C GLY A 224 -3.42 12.90 -31.00
N VAL A 225 -2.95 11.67 -31.18
CA VAL A 225 -1.52 11.40 -31.49
C VAL A 225 -1.15 12.03 -32.84
N ASN A 226 -1.96 11.85 -33.85
CA ASN A 226 -1.73 12.43 -35.19
C ASN A 226 -1.68 13.97 -35.14
N TYR A 227 -2.58 14.61 -34.41
CA TYR A 227 -2.55 16.05 -34.17
C TYR A 227 -1.27 16.46 -33.44
N GLY A 228 -0.89 15.71 -32.38
CA GLY A 228 0.33 15.98 -31.62
C GLY A 228 1.58 15.89 -32.48
N MET A 229 1.74 14.80 -33.23
CA MET A 229 2.88 14.59 -34.11
C MET A 229 3.04 15.70 -35.14
N LYS A 230 1.94 16.23 -35.67
CA LYS A 230 1.95 17.30 -36.66
C LYS A 230 2.56 18.62 -36.15
N PHE A 231 2.36 18.94 -34.86
CA PHE A 231 2.78 20.22 -34.28
C PHE A 231 3.92 20.14 -33.29
N LEU A 232 4.30 18.96 -32.85
CA LEU A 232 5.27 18.75 -31.77
C LEU A 232 6.65 19.33 -32.13
N GLY A 233 7.08 19.23 -33.39
CA GLY A 233 8.34 19.77 -33.87
C GLY A 233 8.40 21.29 -33.84
N THR A 234 7.25 21.96 -33.99
CA THR A 234 7.13 23.42 -34.02
C THR A 234 6.84 24.01 -32.65
N ILE A 235 6.12 23.23 -31.79
CA ILE A 235 5.73 23.65 -30.44
C ILE A 235 6.23 22.59 -29.44
N PRO A 236 7.51 22.66 -29.04
CA PRO A 236 8.04 21.76 -28.04
C PRO A 236 7.42 22.08 -26.67
N ASP A 237 6.48 21.30 -26.24
CA ASP A 237 5.85 21.41 -24.93
C ASP A 237 5.74 20.04 -24.23
N HIS A 238 6.36 19.91 -23.06
CA HIS A 238 6.37 18.68 -22.27
C HIS A 238 4.97 18.19 -21.88
N ARG A 239 3.99 19.09 -21.69
CA ARG A 239 2.61 18.74 -21.34
C ARG A 239 1.90 18.04 -22.50
N GLY A 240 2.15 18.51 -23.73
CA GLY A 240 1.65 17.90 -24.96
C GLY A 240 2.24 16.51 -25.14
N MET A 241 3.54 16.39 -25.01
CA MET A 241 4.25 15.12 -25.11
C MET A 241 3.75 14.08 -24.11
N ARG A 242 3.59 14.44 -22.84
CA ARG A 242 3.00 13.54 -21.82
C ARG A 242 1.59 13.08 -22.21
N SER A 243 0.78 13.94 -22.79
CA SER A 243 -0.56 13.58 -23.25
C SER A 243 -0.51 12.54 -24.36
N MET A 244 0.41 12.69 -25.33
CA MET A 244 0.63 11.69 -26.37
C MET A 244 1.11 10.35 -25.82
N VAL A 245 2.05 10.37 -24.89
CA VAL A 245 2.52 9.15 -24.20
C VAL A 245 1.35 8.45 -23.49
N VAL A 246 0.47 9.18 -22.82
CA VAL A 246 -0.72 8.61 -22.16
C VAL A 246 -1.66 7.97 -23.19
N PHE A 247 -1.90 8.60 -24.33
CA PHE A 247 -2.77 8.04 -25.37
C PHE A 247 -2.18 6.78 -25.99
N LEU A 248 -0.90 6.79 -26.33
CA LEU A 248 -0.19 5.61 -26.85
C LEU A 248 -0.17 4.45 -25.84
N ARG A 249 0.04 4.76 -24.56
CA ARG A 249 -0.04 3.74 -23.49
C ARG A 249 -1.42 3.12 -23.38
N ARG A 250 -2.50 3.91 -23.41
CA ARG A 250 -3.89 3.39 -23.39
C ARG A 250 -4.18 2.45 -24.55
N LYS A 251 -3.50 2.64 -25.67
CA LYS A 251 -3.60 1.76 -26.85
C LYS A 251 -2.69 0.55 -26.82
N GLY A 252 -1.74 0.47 -25.88
CA GLY A 252 -0.70 -0.55 -25.86
C GLY A 252 0.42 -0.33 -26.89
N GLU A 253 0.54 0.88 -27.45
CA GLU A 253 1.60 1.27 -28.39
C GLU A 253 2.83 1.79 -27.65
N TYR A 254 3.40 0.93 -26.83
CA TYR A 254 4.44 1.30 -25.86
C TYR A 254 5.76 1.72 -26.52
N LEU A 255 6.12 1.11 -27.66
CA LEU A 255 7.33 1.45 -28.37
C LEU A 255 7.28 2.88 -28.95
N ASP A 256 6.12 3.31 -29.44
CA ASP A 256 5.95 4.68 -29.95
C ASP A 256 5.90 5.69 -28.82
N ALA A 257 5.34 5.29 -27.66
CA ALA A 257 5.42 6.10 -26.44
C ALA A 257 6.87 6.27 -25.96
N LEU A 258 7.71 5.21 -26.04
CA LEU A 258 9.15 5.29 -25.75
C LEU A 258 9.88 6.23 -26.69
N LYS A 259 9.63 6.16 -28.02
CA LYS A 259 10.25 7.06 -29.00
C LYS A 259 9.97 8.53 -28.67
N ILE A 260 8.73 8.86 -28.25
CA ILE A 260 8.38 10.23 -27.84
C ILE A 260 9.16 10.61 -26.59
N LEU A 261 9.26 9.75 -25.59
CA LEU A 261 9.98 10.04 -24.34
C LEU A 261 11.49 10.24 -24.56
N HIS A 262 12.08 9.55 -25.52
CA HIS A 262 13.50 9.66 -25.85
C HIS A 262 13.83 10.69 -26.95
N HIS A 263 12.85 11.44 -27.46
CA HIS A 263 13.09 12.40 -28.54
C HIS A 263 14.05 13.51 -28.08
N PRO A 264 15.14 13.81 -28.84
CA PRO A 264 16.19 14.75 -28.41
C PRO A 264 15.70 16.14 -28.06
N LYS A 265 14.66 16.66 -28.75
CA LYS A 265 14.08 17.97 -28.48
C LYS A 265 13.38 18.08 -27.14
N PHE A 266 13.01 16.95 -26.51
CA PHE A 266 12.23 16.90 -25.28
C PHE A 266 13.04 16.42 -24.08
N LYS A 267 14.15 15.73 -24.30
CA LYS A 267 15.02 15.17 -23.24
C LYS A 267 15.53 16.25 -22.26
N HIS A 268 15.71 17.49 -22.74
CA HIS A 268 16.22 18.61 -21.93
C HIS A 268 15.14 19.55 -21.34
N ASP A 269 13.89 19.50 -21.82
CA ASP A 269 12.83 20.40 -21.43
C ASP A 269 11.91 19.85 -20.32
N ILE A 270 11.99 18.54 -20.03
CA ILE A 270 11.15 17.90 -19.04
C ILE A 270 11.81 18.01 -17.67
N LYS A 271 11.02 18.41 -16.67
CA LYS A 271 11.44 18.29 -15.27
C LYS A 271 11.75 16.83 -14.99
N THR A 272 12.98 16.54 -14.63
CA THR A 272 13.54 15.19 -14.47
C THR A 272 12.60 14.19 -13.79
N ALA A 273 11.93 14.57 -12.71
CA ALA A 273 11.02 13.71 -11.99
C ALA A 273 9.75 13.31 -12.78
N GLU A 274 9.25 14.19 -13.65
CA GLU A 274 8.05 13.90 -14.46
C GLU A 274 8.36 12.96 -15.60
N TRP A 275 9.48 13.16 -16.27
CA TRP A 275 9.94 12.31 -17.37
C TRP A 275 10.26 10.89 -16.89
N VAL A 276 11.01 10.77 -15.80
CA VAL A 276 11.33 9.48 -15.17
C VAL A 276 10.06 8.77 -14.72
N SER A 277 9.08 9.52 -14.19
CA SER A 277 7.78 9.00 -13.80
C SER A 277 7.06 8.35 -15.00
N ASP A 278 7.01 9.04 -16.13
CA ASP A 278 6.30 8.55 -17.32
C ASP A 278 7.03 7.36 -17.97
N LEU A 279 8.36 7.39 -17.99
CA LEU A 279 9.19 6.30 -18.48
C LEU A 279 9.03 5.05 -17.63
N THR A 280 9.00 5.20 -16.32
CA THR A 280 8.84 4.08 -15.37
C THR A 280 7.48 3.40 -15.52
N ASP A 281 6.38 4.17 -15.66
CA ASP A 281 5.06 3.57 -15.89
C ASP A 281 5.01 2.82 -17.21
N LEU A 282 5.63 3.38 -18.23
CA LEU A 282 5.67 2.76 -19.54
C LEU A 282 6.40 1.41 -19.48
N HIS A 283 7.56 1.34 -18.86
CA HIS A 283 8.31 0.09 -18.71
C HIS A 283 7.57 -0.92 -17.85
N LYS A 284 6.93 -0.48 -16.76
CA LYS A 284 6.10 -1.35 -15.94
C LYS A 284 4.94 -1.98 -16.74
N GLU A 285 4.27 -1.19 -17.56
CA GLU A 285 3.19 -1.68 -18.42
C GLU A 285 3.71 -2.63 -19.50
N MET A 286 4.88 -2.33 -20.08
CA MET A 286 5.54 -3.23 -21.04
C MET A 286 5.93 -4.57 -20.41
N LEU A 287 6.40 -4.57 -19.14
CA LEU A 287 6.69 -5.78 -18.38
C LEU A 287 5.42 -6.59 -18.11
N LEU A 288 4.35 -5.95 -17.64
CA LEU A 288 3.06 -6.59 -17.38
C LEU A 288 2.42 -7.17 -18.65
N ASP A 289 2.58 -6.50 -19.78
CA ASP A 289 2.07 -6.94 -21.09
C ASP A 289 2.95 -8.01 -21.76
N GLY A 290 4.05 -8.44 -21.12
CA GLY A 290 4.98 -9.45 -21.61
C GLY A 290 5.83 -9.02 -22.80
N LYS A 291 5.89 -7.73 -23.09
CA LYS A 291 6.69 -7.16 -24.19
C LYS A 291 8.16 -6.96 -23.83
N LEU A 292 8.45 -6.90 -22.51
CA LEU A 292 9.79 -7.00 -21.96
C LEU A 292 9.83 -8.29 -21.14
N LYS A 293 9.98 -9.45 -21.74
CA LYS A 293 10.24 -10.68 -20.99
C LYS A 293 11.73 -10.95 -20.92
N PRO A 294 12.29 -11.23 -19.75
CA PRO A 294 12.06 -12.51 -19.09
C PRO A 294 11.96 -12.43 -17.56
N LYS A 295 11.25 -13.37 -16.91
CA LYS A 295 11.36 -13.67 -15.50
C LYS A 295 10.72 -12.69 -14.51
N PHE A 296 9.54 -12.13 -14.84
CA PHE A 296 8.78 -11.29 -13.92
C PHE A 296 8.51 -11.99 -12.58
N ASP A 297 8.33 -13.30 -12.56
CA ASP A 297 8.10 -14.08 -11.35
C ASP A 297 9.34 -14.12 -10.41
N GLU A 298 10.56 -13.98 -10.94
CA GLU A 298 11.77 -13.86 -10.13
C GLU A 298 11.97 -12.43 -9.59
N PHE A 299 11.50 -11.41 -10.30
CA PHE A 299 11.66 -10.00 -9.91
C PHE A 299 10.56 -9.53 -8.94
N SER A 300 9.40 -10.19 -8.89
CA SER A 300 8.31 -9.81 -7.97
C SER A 300 8.70 -9.93 -6.50
N THR A 301 9.73 -10.71 -6.18
CA THR A 301 10.22 -10.97 -4.82
C THR A 301 11.67 -10.55 -4.58
N ASN A 302 12.43 -10.17 -5.61
CA ASN A 302 13.84 -9.80 -5.48
C ASN A 302 14.16 -8.50 -6.23
N TRP A 303 14.12 -7.40 -5.50
CA TRP A 303 14.34 -6.05 -6.01
C TRP A 303 15.77 -5.81 -6.49
N ASP A 304 16.76 -6.47 -5.89
CA ASP A 304 18.17 -6.35 -6.26
C ASP A 304 18.39 -6.94 -7.67
N LEU A 305 17.73 -8.06 -8.00
CA LEU A 305 17.76 -8.65 -9.35
C LEU A 305 17.05 -7.77 -10.38
N LEU A 306 15.94 -7.11 -10.01
CA LEU A 306 15.28 -6.15 -10.91
C LEU A 306 16.16 -4.93 -11.15
N GLU A 307 16.83 -4.42 -10.11
CA GLU A 307 17.74 -3.29 -10.21
C GLU A 307 18.95 -3.65 -11.10
N GLU A 308 19.55 -4.83 -10.92
CA GLU A 308 20.64 -5.37 -11.75
C GLU A 308 20.21 -5.58 -13.22
N TYR A 309 18.99 -6.13 -13.43
CA TYR A 309 18.42 -6.29 -14.77
C TYR A 309 18.21 -4.93 -15.45
N MET A 310 17.69 -3.94 -14.73
CA MET A 310 17.49 -2.59 -15.23
C MET A 310 18.82 -1.88 -15.49
N GLU A 311 19.83 -2.09 -14.64
CA GLU A 311 21.19 -1.62 -14.89
C GLU A 311 21.76 -2.23 -16.19
N THR A 312 21.55 -3.52 -16.42
CA THR A 312 22.00 -4.22 -17.64
C THR A 312 21.25 -3.73 -18.88
N LEU A 313 19.93 -3.54 -18.78
CA LEU A 313 19.09 -3.05 -19.89
C LEU A 313 19.49 -1.63 -20.33
N TYR A 314 19.99 -0.79 -19.41
CA TYR A 314 20.39 0.59 -19.66
C TYR A 314 21.91 0.82 -19.68
N SER A 315 22.73 -0.21 -19.48
CA SER A 315 24.19 -0.11 -19.59
C SER A 315 24.69 0.21 -21.00
N SER A 316 23.85 -0.06 -22.00
CA SER A 316 24.08 0.37 -23.39
C SER A 316 23.78 1.85 -23.66
N MET A 317 23.16 2.55 -22.71
CA MET A 317 22.94 4.00 -22.78
C MET A 317 24.15 4.68 -22.16
N ASP A 318 24.99 5.34 -22.94
CA ASP A 318 26.28 5.97 -22.58
C ASP A 318 26.25 7.04 -21.47
N GLU A 319 25.17 7.12 -20.63
CA GLU A 319 25.06 8.11 -19.58
C GLU A 319 24.54 7.49 -18.27
N ASP A 320 25.39 7.32 -17.26
CA ASP A 320 25.05 6.97 -15.87
C ASP A 320 23.86 7.74 -15.28
N ILE A 321 23.68 8.97 -15.76
CA ILE A 321 22.58 9.86 -15.36
C ILE A 321 21.21 9.34 -15.83
N GLU A 322 21.10 8.77 -17.01
CA GLU A 322 19.82 8.26 -17.53
C GLU A 322 19.40 7.00 -16.80
N ILE A 323 20.34 6.11 -16.49
CA ILE A 323 20.12 4.94 -15.64
C ILE A 323 19.65 5.39 -14.25
N ALA A 324 20.33 6.40 -13.68
CA ALA A 324 19.96 6.94 -12.39
C ALA A 324 18.53 7.57 -12.40
N ARG A 325 18.17 8.27 -13.48
CA ARG A 325 16.82 8.85 -13.64
C ARG A 325 15.74 7.78 -13.65
N TYR A 326 15.96 6.73 -14.42
CA TYR A 326 15.03 5.62 -14.54
C TYR A 326 14.83 4.90 -13.22
N ASN A 327 15.91 4.40 -12.61
CA ASN A 327 15.86 3.64 -11.36
C ASN A 327 15.32 4.46 -10.19
N TYR A 328 15.64 5.76 -10.14
CA TYR A 328 15.06 6.69 -9.19
C TYR A 328 13.54 6.81 -9.34
N GLY A 329 13.03 6.98 -10.56
CA GLY A 329 11.60 7.09 -10.80
C GLY A 329 10.85 5.81 -10.48
N TYR A 330 11.43 4.67 -10.80
CA TYR A 330 10.89 3.37 -10.44
C TYR A 330 10.80 3.20 -8.91
N ALA A 331 11.89 3.49 -8.19
CA ALA A 331 11.92 3.44 -6.74
C ALA A 331 10.87 4.36 -6.08
N LEU A 332 10.68 5.59 -6.59
CA LEU A 332 9.66 6.51 -6.09
C LEU A 332 8.24 5.98 -6.20
N ARG A 333 7.91 5.27 -7.28
CA ARG A 333 6.55 4.75 -7.50
C ARG A 333 6.25 3.54 -6.64
N THR A 334 7.17 2.63 -6.59
CA THR A 334 7.05 1.44 -5.74
C THR A 334 7.04 1.81 -4.26
N HIS A 335 7.75 2.88 -3.87
CA HIS A 335 7.75 3.38 -2.49
C HIS A 335 6.41 3.96 -2.04
N LYS A 336 5.59 4.50 -2.94
CA LYS A 336 4.22 4.99 -2.59
C LYS A 336 3.25 3.87 -2.27
N SER A 337 3.53 2.64 -2.66
CA SER A 337 2.66 1.48 -2.51
C SER A 337 3.12 0.49 -1.44
N SER A 338 4.35 0.61 -0.92
CA SER A 338 4.89 -0.33 0.06
C SER A 338 5.68 0.36 1.17
N THR A 339 5.70 -0.26 2.34
CA THR A 339 6.53 0.13 3.49
C THR A 339 7.92 -0.51 3.44
N ASP A 340 8.32 -1.06 2.30
CA ASP A 340 9.53 -1.87 2.17
C ASP A 340 10.82 -1.06 2.01
N ARG A 341 11.82 -1.47 2.76
CA ARG A 341 13.14 -0.88 2.89
C ARG A 341 13.97 -0.82 1.59
N PRO A 342 13.98 -1.86 0.73
CA PRO A 342 14.78 -1.82 -0.50
C PRO A 342 14.54 -0.56 -1.31
N LEU A 343 13.31 -0.05 -1.30
CA LEU A 343 12.91 1.13 -2.07
C LEU A 343 13.49 2.45 -1.54
N ALA A 344 13.59 2.60 -0.21
CA ALA A 344 14.24 3.78 0.36
C ALA A 344 15.73 3.81 -0.01
N THR A 345 16.39 2.66 0.01
CA THR A 345 17.81 2.53 -0.37
C THR A 345 18.02 2.85 -1.85
N SER A 346 17.15 2.34 -2.74
CA SER A 346 17.20 2.67 -4.17
C SER A 346 16.93 4.15 -4.45
N VAL A 347 15.96 4.77 -3.76
CA VAL A 347 15.71 6.22 -3.86
C VAL A 347 16.96 7.02 -3.43
N ILE A 348 17.64 6.60 -2.37
CA ILE A 348 18.87 7.24 -1.93
C ILE A 348 19.98 7.05 -2.95
N LYS A 349 20.26 5.80 -3.36
CA LYS A 349 21.32 5.47 -4.34
C LYS A 349 21.20 6.32 -5.60
N TRP A 350 20.07 6.19 -6.27
CA TRP A 350 19.86 6.82 -7.58
C TRP A 350 19.55 8.31 -7.49
N GLY A 351 18.85 8.74 -6.44
CA GLY A 351 18.60 10.14 -6.18
C GLY A 351 19.89 10.91 -5.85
N SER A 352 20.84 10.31 -5.14
CA SER A 352 22.15 10.94 -4.87
C SER A 352 22.95 11.15 -6.14
N VAL A 353 22.99 10.16 -7.05
CA VAL A 353 23.64 10.31 -8.37
C VAL A 353 23.03 11.49 -9.15
N LEU A 354 21.71 11.63 -9.13
CA LEU A 354 21.03 12.76 -9.80
C LEU A 354 21.34 14.11 -9.14
N LEU A 355 21.45 14.15 -7.82
CA LEU A 355 21.78 15.36 -7.08
C LEU A 355 23.25 15.80 -7.30
N GLU A 356 24.18 14.85 -7.37
CA GLU A 356 25.58 15.11 -7.66
C GLU A 356 25.82 15.59 -9.08
N ALA A 357 25.05 15.05 -10.05
CA ALA A 357 25.12 15.45 -11.45
C ALA A 357 24.37 16.76 -11.74
N ALA A 358 23.54 17.26 -10.82
CA ALA A 358 22.74 18.45 -11.03
C ALA A 358 23.58 19.73 -10.96
N THR A 359 23.51 20.55 -12.02
CA THR A 359 24.15 21.88 -12.07
C THR A 359 23.33 22.97 -11.39
N THR A 360 22.10 22.66 -10.99
CA THR A 360 21.15 23.56 -10.31
C THR A 360 20.43 22.85 -9.19
N PHE A 361 19.88 23.59 -8.25
CA PHE A 361 19.10 23.02 -7.13
C PHE A 361 17.88 22.24 -7.65
N SER A 362 17.63 21.07 -7.04
CA SER A 362 16.49 20.21 -7.33
C SER A 362 15.66 19.93 -6.08
N ASP A 363 14.69 20.81 -5.77
CA ASP A 363 13.82 20.66 -4.60
C ASP A 363 13.10 19.31 -4.57
N THR A 364 12.66 18.82 -5.72
CA THR A 364 11.90 17.58 -5.81
C THR A 364 12.75 16.37 -5.45
N VAL A 365 13.92 16.23 -6.07
CA VAL A 365 14.82 15.09 -5.83
C VAL A 365 15.36 15.13 -4.40
N SER A 366 15.83 16.30 -3.94
CA SER A 366 16.35 16.45 -2.58
C SER A 366 15.32 16.15 -1.50
N ILE A 367 14.04 16.53 -1.70
CA ILE A 367 12.94 16.18 -0.79
C ILE A 367 12.68 14.66 -0.78
N HIS A 368 12.68 14.00 -1.94
CA HIS A 368 12.45 12.55 -1.98
C HIS A 368 13.59 11.78 -1.32
N VAL A 369 14.84 12.15 -1.61
CA VAL A 369 16.02 11.53 -0.99
C VAL A 369 16.03 11.78 0.52
N SER A 370 15.73 13.03 0.97
CA SER A 370 15.63 13.32 2.40
C SER A 370 14.51 12.51 3.09
N ASN A 371 13.34 12.37 2.45
CA ASN A 371 12.27 11.53 2.98
C ASN A 371 12.70 10.05 3.10
N ALA A 372 13.46 9.54 2.13
CA ALA A 372 13.99 8.18 2.18
C ALA A 372 14.99 8.01 3.35
N TYR A 373 15.84 9.02 3.62
CA TYR A 373 16.70 9.00 4.82
C TYR A 373 15.89 9.03 6.12
N ILE A 374 14.80 9.83 6.19
CA ILE A 374 13.88 9.82 7.35
C ILE A 374 13.23 8.44 7.52
N ASN A 375 12.84 7.79 6.43
CA ASN A 375 12.30 6.42 6.48
C ASN A 375 13.34 5.39 6.96
N LEU A 376 14.63 5.66 6.81
CA LEU A 376 15.70 4.88 7.42
C LEU A 376 16.10 5.37 8.82
N GLY A 377 15.44 6.40 9.32
CA GLY A 377 15.69 6.99 10.63
C GLY A 377 16.92 7.92 10.70
N LYS A 378 17.50 8.32 9.57
CA LYS A 378 18.74 9.11 9.48
C LYS A 378 18.42 10.60 9.34
N ILE A 379 18.05 11.27 10.43
CA ILE A 379 17.56 12.66 10.45
C ILE A 379 18.65 13.63 9.98
N SER A 380 19.87 13.53 10.51
CA SER A 380 20.99 14.41 10.15
C SER A 380 21.34 14.31 8.67
N LYS A 381 21.30 13.09 8.08
CA LYS A 381 21.51 12.91 6.65
C LYS A 381 20.39 13.53 5.80
N ALA A 382 19.17 13.48 6.25
CA ALA A 382 18.05 14.12 5.55
C ALA A 382 18.21 15.65 5.52
N ILE A 383 18.70 16.26 6.60
CA ILE A 383 19.03 17.69 6.67
C ILE A 383 20.16 18.02 5.69
N GLU A 384 21.25 17.28 5.74
CA GLU A 384 22.43 17.45 4.89
C GLU A 384 22.06 17.49 3.40
N ILE A 385 21.23 16.55 2.94
CA ILE A 385 20.75 16.51 1.55
C ILE A 385 19.95 17.76 1.17
N LEU A 386 19.05 18.21 2.04
CA LEU A 386 18.26 19.41 1.76
C LEU A 386 19.10 20.69 1.76
N GLN A 387 20.09 20.79 2.64
CA GLN A 387 21.00 21.93 2.71
C GLN A 387 21.92 22.01 1.50
N ASN A 388 22.46 20.87 1.03
CA ASN A 388 23.43 20.83 -0.05
C ASN A 388 22.78 20.94 -1.44
N HIS A 389 21.57 20.41 -1.62
CA HIS A 389 20.95 20.22 -2.95
C HIS A 389 19.57 20.88 -3.11
N GLY A 390 18.92 21.30 -2.03
CA GLY A 390 17.66 22.06 -2.06
C GLY A 390 17.90 23.55 -2.31
N ASN A 391 16.93 24.21 -2.95
CA ASN A 391 17.02 25.66 -3.15
C ASN A 391 16.86 26.39 -1.80
N PRO A 392 17.89 27.12 -1.32
CA PRO A 392 17.82 27.80 -0.03
C PRO A 392 16.77 28.92 0.05
N LYS A 393 16.26 29.38 -1.11
CA LYS A 393 15.18 30.37 -1.19
C LYS A 393 13.79 29.75 -1.20
N SER A 394 13.70 28.41 -1.24
CA SER A 394 12.44 27.68 -1.25
C SER A 394 11.87 27.57 0.16
N ALA A 395 10.70 28.15 0.38
CA ALA A 395 9.99 28.03 1.65
C ALA A 395 9.69 26.55 2.01
N ARG A 396 9.48 25.70 1.00
CA ARG A 396 9.25 24.27 1.18
C ARG A 396 10.49 23.55 1.73
N ILE A 397 11.68 23.88 1.22
CA ILE A 397 12.96 23.34 1.71
C ILE A 397 13.24 23.82 3.13
N SER A 398 13.16 25.13 3.37
CA SER A 398 13.41 25.72 4.70
C SER A 398 12.47 25.17 5.76
N SER A 399 11.18 25.06 5.48
CA SER A 399 10.20 24.48 6.41
C SER A 399 10.51 23.01 6.72
N LYS A 400 10.98 22.24 5.73
CA LYS A 400 11.33 20.84 5.92
C LYS A 400 12.60 20.65 6.76
N ILE A 401 13.62 21.45 6.49
CA ILE A 401 14.85 21.49 7.31
C ILE A 401 14.52 21.85 8.75
N GLN A 402 13.69 22.88 8.97
CA GLN A 402 13.27 23.26 10.32
C GLN A 402 12.54 22.12 11.01
N GLY A 403 11.58 21.45 10.34
CA GLY A 403 10.88 20.31 10.92
C GLY A 403 11.79 19.13 11.31
N TYR A 404 12.92 18.94 10.61
CA TYR A 404 13.91 17.92 10.98
C TYR A 404 14.83 18.40 12.12
N HIS A 405 15.15 19.69 12.20
CA HIS A 405 15.81 20.25 13.37
C HIS A 405 14.95 20.12 14.61
N ASP A 406 13.64 20.36 14.50
CA ASP A 406 12.70 20.18 15.60
C ASP A 406 12.67 18.72 16.11
N LEU A 407 12.84 17.73 15.22
CA LEU A 407 12.99 16.33 15.64
C LEU A 407 14.28 16.09 16.43
N LEU A 408 15.42 16.65 16.00
CA LEU A 408 16.67 16.55 16.71
C LEU A 408 16.64 17.30 18.06
N ASP A 409 15.95 18.44 18.09
CA ASP A 409 15.74 19.19 19.31
C ASP A 409 14.91 18.41 20.33
N LEU A 410 13.81 17.81 19.90
CA LEU A 410 13.01 16.89 20.72
C LEU A 410 13.84 15.72 21.27
N MET A 411 14.75 15.18 20.45
CA MET A 411 15.63 14.10 20.89
C MET A 411 16.59 14.53 21.99
N ASN A 412 17.16 15.72 21.88
CA ASN A 412 18.24 16.21 22.76
C ASN A 412 17.70 16.90 24.01
N ASN A 413 16.63 17.67 23.88
CA ASN A 413 16.12 18.57 24.92
C ASN A 413 14.76 18.15 25.48
N GLY A 414 14.09 17.15 24.85
CA GLY A 414 12.73 16.75 25.21
C GLY A 414 11.67 17.76 24.78
N THR A 415 10.56 17.81 25.51
CA THR A 415 9.43 18.73 25.24
C THR A 415 9.37 19.82 26.31
N ASP A 416 9.18 21.06 25.86
CA ASP A 416 8.83 22.19 26.74
C ASP A 416 7.50 22.77 26.27
N PHE A 417 6.45 22.68 27.11
CA PHE A 417 5.09 23.07 26.76
C PHE A 417 4.77 24.43 27.40
N ASP A 418 4.40 25.41 26.60
CA ASP A 418 3.86 26.66 27.10
C ASP A 418 2.34 26.56 27.29
N LEU A 419 1.92 26.32 28.53
CA LEU A 419 0.53 26.32 28.97
C LEU A 419 0.17 27.53 29.82
N SER A 420 1.02 28.55 29.91
CA SER A 420 0.86 29.71 30.76
C SER A 420 -0.42 30.53 30.52
N HIS A 421 -0.98 30.44 29.34
CA HIS A 421 -2.24 31.08 28.94
C HIS A 421 -3.50 30.39 29.47
N HIS A 422 -3.41 29.16 29.97
CA HIS A 422 -4.47 28.43 30.67
C HIS A 422 -4.39 28.72 32.19
N SER A 423 -4.71 29.95 32.59
CA SER A 423 -4.55 30.44 33.98
C SER A 423 -5.81 30.35 34.83
N GLU A 424 -6.86 29.66 34.34
CA GLU A 424 -8.10 29.52 35.06
C GLU A 424 -7.95 28.66 36.32
N THR A 425 -8.74 28.97 37.35
CA THR A 425 -8.76 28.14 38.54
C THR A 425 -9.33 26.76 38.24
N PHE A 426 -8.60 25.75 38.63
CA PHE A 426 -8.98 24.35 38.41
C PHE A 426 -9.47 23.72 39.73
N ASP A 427 -10.69 23.16 39.70
CA ASP A 427 -11.27 22.39 40.77
C ASP A 427 -11.76 21.02 40.27
N PRO A 428 -10.99 19.93 40.47
CA PRO A 428 -11.30 18.64 39.94
C PRO A 428 -12.56 18.03 40.52
N ILE A 429 -13.30 17.28 39.71
CA ILE A 429 -14.44 16.47 40.17
C ILE A 429 -13.89 15.16 40.71
N PRO A 430 -14.05 14.88 42.03
CA PRO A 430 -13.59 13.63 42.61
C PRO A 430 -14.19 12.41 41.90
N GLY A 431 -13.39 11.36 41.68
CA GLY A 431 -13.85 10.14 41.02
C GLY A 431 -13.99 10.24 39.53
N ARG A 432 -13.60 11.38 38.90
CA ARG A 432 -13.60 11.50 37.44
C ARG A 432 -12.20 11.26 36.87
N VAL A 433 -12.10 10.30 35.92
CA VAL A 433 -10.86 10.00 35.18
C VAL A 433 -10.97 10.41 33.72
N LEU A 434 -9.95 11.10 33.19
CA LEU A 434 -9.80 11.42 31.79
C LEU A 434 -8.80 10.44 31.14
N TYR A 435 -9.30 9.58 30.27
CA TYR A 435 -8.49 8.59 29.58
C TYR A 435 -8.09 9.02 28.18
N VAL A 436 -6.79 9.19 27.94
CA VAL A 436 -6.22 9.75 26.71
C VAL A 436 -5.78 8.63 25.76
N LEU A 437 -6.39 8.54 24.57
CA LEU A 437 -6.18 7.46 23.62
C LEU A 437 -5.60 7.95 22.28
N HIS A 438 -4.72 7.15 21.70
CA HIS A 438 -4.20 7.41 20.34
C HIS A 438 -5.25 7.10 19.26
N ASN A 439 -6.01 6.02 19.42
CA ASN A 439 -7.14 5.63 18.57
C ASN A 439 -8.21 4.90 19.42
N SER A 440 -9.45 4.86 18.90
CA SER A 440 -10.56 4.28 19.67
C SER A 440 -11.71 3.80 18.77
N LEU A 441 -12.67 3.10 19.36
CA LEU A 441 -13.99 2.85 18.79
C LEU A 441 -14.72 4.16 18.46
N PRO A 442 -15.65 4.17 17.48
CA PRO A 442 -15.99 3.07 16.56
C PRO A 442 -15.05 3.01 15.34
N TYR A 443 -14.16 3.98 15.14
CA TYR A 443 -13.34 4.12 13.93
C TYR A 443 -12.16 3.14 13.85
N ASN A 444 -11.80 2.52 14.96
CA ASN A 444 -10.77 1.48 15.01
C ASN A 444 -11.18 0.40 16.01
N SER A 445 -11.21 -0.87 15.57
CA SER A 445 -11.50 -2.05 16.39
C SER A 445 -10.26 -2.93 16.63
N GLY A 446 -9.06 -2.40 16.40
CA GLY A 446 -7.80 -3.11 16.69
C GLY A 446 -7.51 -3.19 18.18
N GLY A 447 -6.55 -4.03 18.57
CA GLY A 447 -6.25 -4.36 19.97
C GLY A 447 -6.08 -3.16 20.92
N TYR A 448 -5.47 -2.06 20.45
CA TYR A 448 -5.35 -0.83 21.25
C TYR A 448 -6.71 -0.22 21.61
N ALA A 449 -7.63 -0.15 20.66
CA ALA A 449 -8.96 0.44 20.85
C ALA A 449 -9.84 -0.47 21.72
N THR A 450 -9.86 -1.77 21.42
CA THR A 450 -10.62 -2.78 22.17
C THR A 450 -10.16 -2.86 23.64
N ARG A 451 -8.82 -2.87 23.87
CA ARG A 451 -8.28 -2.81 25.23
C ARG A 451 -8.70 -1.54 25.98
N GLY A 452 -8.55 -0.37 25.32
CA GLY A 452 -8.91 0.91 25.95
C GLY A 452 -10.38 0.92 26.37
N HIS A 453 -11.26 0.43 25.50
CA HIS A 453 -12.70 0.35 25.77
C HIS A 453 -13.01 -0.64 26.91
N GLY A 454 -12.47 -1.87 26.87
CA GLY A 454 -12.69 -2.88 27.89
C GLY A 454 -12.27 -2.43 29.30
N LEU A 455 -11.08 -1.78 29.42
CA LEU A 455 -10.64 -1.21 30.69
C LEU A 455 -11.59 -0.13 31.20
N MET A 456 -12.07 0.77 30.32
CA MET A 456 -12.94 1.87 30.72
C MET A 456 -14.33 1.40 31.09
N CYS A 457 -14.87 0.36 30.48
CA CYS A 457 -16.09 -0.30 30.92
C CYS A 457 -15.92 -0.86 32.33
N GLY A 458 -14.87 -1.62 32.59
CA GLY A 458 -14.61 -2.19 33.91
C GLY A 458 -14.34 -1.12 34.99
N VAL A 459 -13.64 -0.02 34.66
CA VAL A 459 -13.45 1.10 35.60
C VAL A 459 -14.79 1.81 35.93
N LYS A 460 -15.66 1.97 34.90
CA LYS A 460 -16.99 2.52 35.11
C LYS A 460 -17.85 1.64 36.00
N GLU A 461 -17.79 0.31 35.87
CA GLU A 461 -18.48 -0.64 36.74
C GLU A 461 -18.03 -0.53 38.20
N LEU A 462 -16.82 -0.06 38.47
CA LEU A 462 -16.29 0.24 39.79
C LEU A 462 -16.78 1.57 40.37
N GLY A 463 -17.63 2.32 39.62
CA GLY A 463 -18.24 3.57 40.04
C GLY A 463 -17.48 4.84 39.65
N TRP A 464 -16.40 4.73 38.85
CA TRP A 464 -15.67 5.89 38.36
C TRP A 464 -16.43 6.62 37.24
N ASP A 465 -16.39 7.94 37.22
CA ASP A 465 -16.87 8.75 36.11
C ASP A 465 -15.81 8.82 35.00
N VAL A 466 -15.97 7.97 34.00
CA VAL A 466 -15.02 7.79 32.93
C VAL A 466 -15.28 8.74 31.78
N GLN A 467 -14.30 9.56 31.43
CA GLN A 467 -14.29 10.40 30.24
C GLN A 467 -13.12 9.98 29.35
N VAL A 468 -13.36 9.78 28.07
CA VAL A 468 -12.30 9.40 27.11
C VAL A 468 -12.05 10.55 26.14
N VAL A 469 -10.81 10.88 25.88
CA VAL A 469 -10.40 11.83 24.84
C VAL A 469 -9.43 11.15 23.86
N THR A 470 -9.57 11.44 22.59
CA THR A 470 -8.59 10.97 21.59
C THR A 470 -7.64 12.10 21.23
N ARG A 471 -6.43 11.70 20.78
CA ARG A 471 -5.44 12.65 20.30
C ARG A 471 -6.01 13.63 19.27
N ARG A 472 -5.38 14.82 19.17
CA ARG A 472 -5.73 15.86 18.21
C ARG A 472 -5.82 15.33 16.77
N GLY A 473 -6.89 15.65 16.07
CA GLY A 473 -7.15 15.34 14.68
C GLY A 473 -7.70 13.93 14.39
N TYR A 474 -7.78 13.05 15.39
CA TYR A 474 -8.36 11.71 15.19
C TYR A 474 -9.91 11.78 15.17
N PRO A 475 -10.61 11.13 14.21
CA PRO A 475 -10.11 10.18 13.23
C PRO A 475 -9.69 10.79 11.87
N HIS A 476 -9.87 12.09 11.64
CA HIS A 476 -9.73 12.73 10.32
C HIS A 476 -8.31 12.72 9.74
N ASP A 477 -7.29 12.54 10.56
CA ASP A 477 -5.90 12.39 10.11
C ASP A 477 -5.56 10.98 9.60
N ARG A 478 -6.52 10.05 9.64
CA ARG A 478 -6.34 8.69 9.07
C ARG A 478 -6.72 8.67 7.60
N THR A 479 -5.97 7.87 6.82
CA THR A 479 -6.25 7.64 5.41
C THR A 479 -7.68 7.10 5.21
N GLY A 480 -8.45 7.74 4.35
CA GLY A 480 -9.83 7.39 4.05
C GLY A 480 -10.88 7.85 5.06
N MET A 481 -10.47 8.63 6.09
CA MET A 481 -11.37 9.16 7.12
C MET A 481 -11.47 10.69 7.13
N GLN A 482 -10.78 11.37 6.19
CA GLN A 482 -10.64 12.83 6.17
C GLN A 482 -11.99 13.57 6.13
N ASP A 483 -12.96 13.03 5.39
CA ASP A 483 -14.29 13.62 5.19
C ASP A 483 -15.40 12.86 5.94
N SER A 484 -15.04 11.96 6.86
CA SER A 484 -16.01 11.17 7.61
C SER A 484 -16.80 12.07 8.56
N PRO A 485 -18.15 12.04 8.55
CA PRO A 485 -18.94 12.73 9.56
C PRO A 485 -18.55 12.23 10.95
N THR A 486 -18.14 13.13 11.82
CA THR A 486 -17.70 12.79 13.17
C THR A 486 -18.18 13.85 14.15
N ASP A 487 -18.92 13.43 15.16
CA ASP A 487 -19.32 14.30 16.26
C ASP A 487 -18.16 14.51 17.23
N SER A 488 -18.07 15.68 17.83
CA SER A 488 -17.06 16.01 18.86
C SER A 488 -17.22 15.16 20.13
N LEU A 489 -18.43 14.64 20.37
CA LEU A 489 -18.75 13.69 21.45
C LEU A 489 -19.51 12.50 20.88
N GLN A 490 -19.02 11.30 21.15
CA GLN A 490 -19.66 10.04 20.78
C GLN A 490 -19.79 9.13 22.00
N ILE A 491 -20.95 8.48 22.14
CA ILE A 491 -21.19 7.51 23.21
C ILE A 491 -21.10 6.12 22.60
N VAL A 492 -20.24 5.26 23.17
CA VAL A 492 -20.09 3.85 22.79
C VAL A 492 -20.22 3.02 24.05
N GLU A 493 -21.23 2.18 24.14
CA GLU A 493 -21.52 1.36 25.34
C GLU A 493 -21.47 2.19 26.64
N ASP A 494 -22.17 3.34 26.62
CA ASP A 494 -22.22 4.32 27.70
C ASP A 494 -20.88 4.98 28.10
N ILE A 495 -19.80 4.79 27.35
CA ILE A 495 -18.54 5.52 27.52
C ILE A 495 -18.51 6.73 26.60
N PRO A 496 -18.35 7.98 27.15
CA PRO A 496 -18.23 9.17 26.36
C PRO A 496 -16.81 9.32 25.75
N TYR A 497 -16.73 9.48 24.42
CA TYR A 497 -15.52 9.71 23.65
C TYR A 497 -15.50 11.12 23.08
N HIS A 498 -14.69 11.99 23.65
CA HIS A 498 -14.44 13.34 23.17
C HIS A 498 -13.42 13.34 22.04
N ARG A 499 -13.69 14.09 20.96
CA ARG A 499 -12.84 14.21 19.79
C ARG A 499 -12.27 15.61 19.68
N LEU A 500 -10.96 15.71 19.56
CA LEU A 500 -10.26 16.99 19.31
C LEU A 500 -10.13 17.20 17.79
N ILE A 501 -11.30 17.43 17.13
CA ILE A 501 -11.45 17.45 15.65
C ILE A 501 -11.67 18.84 15.06
N GLU A 502 -11.93 19.87 15.86
CA GLU A 502 -12.26 21.24 15.37
C GLU A 502 -11.09 21.96 14.68
N LEU A 503 -10.05 21.21 14.32
CA LEU A 503 -8.75 21.75 14.02
C LEU A 503 -8.26 21.23 12.66
N GLU A 504 -7.86 22.19 11.81
CA GLU A 504 -7.46 21.95 10.43
C GLU A 504 -6.22 21.00 10.25
N LYS A 505 -5.43 20.76 11.31
CA LYS A 505 -4.16 20.03 11.19
C LYS A 505 -3.96 19.01 12.30
N GLY A 506 -3.95 17.74 11.94
CA GLY A 506 -3.71 16.60 12.81
C GLY A 506 -2.27 16.05 12.73
N TYR A 507 -2.05 14.89 13.35
CA TYR A 507 -0.76 14.21 13.35
C TYR A 507 -0.25 13.94 11.93
N GLY A 508 1.02 14.27 11.69
CA GLY A 508 1.68 14.10 10.38
C GLY A 508 1.38 15.21 9.35
N GLN A 509 0.49 16.16 9.65
CA GLN A 509 0.17 17.28 8.76
C GLN A 509 1.01 18.54 9.04
N ILE A 510 1.56 18.66 10.25
CA ILE A 510 2.48 19.69 10.69
C ILE A 510 3.70 19.06 11.35
N ASN A 511 4.73 19.86 11.67
CA ASN A 511 5.88 19.34 12.39
C ASN A 511 5.47 18.86 13.80
N ILE A 512 6.25 17.92 14.35
CA ILE A 512 5.88 17.23 15.58
C ILE A 512 5.86 18.15 16.81
N ALA A 513 6.77 19.11 16.90
CA ALA A 513 6.83 20.03 18.02
C ALA A 513 5.57 20.94 18.05
N ALA A 514 5.22 21.53 16.91
CA ALA A 514 3.99 22.32 16.78
C ALA A 514 2.73 21.48 17.03
N TYR A 515 2.73 20.21 16.58
CA TYR A 515 1.63 19.30 16.86
C TYR A 515 1.45 19.04 18.37
N LEU A 516 2.56 18.76 19.06
CA LEU A 516 2.54 18.47 20.50
C LEU A 516 2.06 19.68 21.30
N GLN A 517 2.52 20.90 20.97
CA GLN A 517 2.05 22.12 21.64
C GLN A 517 0.55 22.33 21.46
N LEU A 518 0.05 22.28 20.22
CA LEU A 518 -1.36 22.42 19.93
C LEU A 518 -2.21 21.29 20.56
N TYR A 519 -1.66 20.10 20.67
CA TYR A 519 -2.35 18.99 21.35
C TYR A 519 -2.40 19.19 22.86
N ALA A 520 -1.35 19.78 23.46
CA ALA A 520 -1.33 20.13 24.88
C ALA A 520 -2.36 21.23 25.19
N ASP A 521 -2.49 22.25 24.33
CA ASP A 521 -3.48 23.31 24.46
C ASP A 521 -4.93 22.75 24.38
N ASP A 522 -5.21 21.88 23.41
CA ASP A 522 -6.52 21.26 23.26
C ASP A 522 -6.87 20.36 24.46
N LEU A 523 -5.89 19.58 24.94
CA LEU A 523 -6.09 18.73 26.10
C LEU A 523 -6.28 19.56 27.37
N ALA A 524 -5.53 20.66 27.54
CA ALA A 524 -5.69 21.59 28.65
C ALA A 524 -7.10 22.21 28.65
N GLN A 525 -7.58 22.67 27.49
CA GLN A 525 -8.96 23.17 27.35
C GLN A 525 -9.99 22.10 27.73
N LYS A 526 -9.77 20.87 27.30
CA LYS A 526 -10.66 19.74 27.62
C LYS A 526 -10.62 19.37 29.11
N VAL A 527 -9.49 19.48 29.75
CA VAL A 527 -9.34 19.31 31.20
C VAL A 527 -10.14 20.38 31.98
N LEU A 528 -10.08 21.65 31.59
CA LEU A 528 -10.89 22.72 32.16
C LEU A 528 -12.40 22.47 32.02
N GLU A 529 -12.84 21.95 30.87
CA GLU A 529 -14.24 21.61 30.61
C GLU A 529 -14.72 20.42 31.45
N LEU A 530 -13.93 19.34 31.50
CA LEU A 530 -14.33 18.07 32.12
C LEU A 530 -13.95 17.97 33.58
N ARG A 531 -12.97 18.72 34.04
CA ARG A 531 -12.47 18.77 35.42
C ARG A 531 -12.13 17.38 36.01
N PRO A 532 -11.28 16.59 35.37
CA PRO A 532 -10.90 15.27 35.88
C PRO A 532 -10.03 15.39 37.12
N SER A 533 -10.09 14.40 38.03
CA SER A 533 -9.17 14.25 39.17
C SER A 533 -7.92 13.43 38.82
N ILE A 534 -7.92 12.73 37.69
CA ILE A 534 -6.81 11.91 37.19
C ILE A 534 -6.77 11.99 35.67
N ILE A 535 -5.57 12.05 35.08
CA ILE A 535 -5.34 11.87 33.66
C ILE A 535 -4.60 10.54 33.45
N HIS A 536 -5.17 9.63 32.67
CA HIS A 536 -4.55 8.36 32.31
C HIS A 536 -4.28 8.29 30.81
N ALA A 537 -3.02 8.34 30.40
CA ALA A 537 -2.63 8.30 28.98
C ALA A 537 -2.17 6.91 28.58
N ALA A 538 -2.78 6.39 27.54
CA ALA A 538 -2.32 5.17 26.88
C ALA A 538 -1.30 5.49 25.79
N SER A 539 -0.23 4.67 25.69
CA SER A 539 0.83 4.91 24.70
C SER A 539 0.29 5.19 23.28
N ASN A 540 1.01 5.96 22.51
CA ASN A 540 2.47 6.15 22.57
C ASN A 540 2.87 7.42 23.34
N HIS A 541 4.20 7.70 23.32
CA HIS A 541 4.80 8.88 23.96
C HIS A 541 4.10 10.22 23.68
N LEU A 542 3.47 10.41 22.51
CA LEU A 542 2.76 11.66 22.21
C LEU A 542 1.63 11.94 23.21
N ASN A 543 0.89 10.90 23.60
CA ASN A 543 -0.15 11.02 24.62
C ASN A 543 0.46 11.19 26.01
N GLY A 544 1.53 10.43 26.31
CA GLY A 544 2.19 10.48 27.61
C GLY A 544 2.78 11.84 27.91
N LEU A 545 3.57 12.41 27.00
CA LEU A 545 4.19 13.72 27.15
C LEU A 545 3.14 14.83 27.36
N VAL A 546 2.11 14.85 26.53
CA VAL A 546 1.04 15.85 26.61
C VAL A 546 0.23 15.70 27.90
N ALA A 547 -0.13 14.47 28.27
CA ALA A 547 -0.90 14.20 29.50
C ALA A 547 -0.10 14.60 30.77
N ASN A 548 1.20 14.28 30.80
CA ASN A 548 2.08 14.64 31.93
C ASN A 548 2.21 16.16 32.06
N ALA A 549 2.44 16.87 30.94
CA ALA A 549 2.57 18.34 30.95
C ALA A 549 1.28 19.03 31.45
N VAL A 550 0.11 18.57 30.94
CA VAL A 550 -1.19 19.10 31.34
C VAL A 550 -1.52 18.71 32.79
N GLY A 551 -1.23 17.48 33.19
CA GLY A 551 -1.38 17.03 34.58
C GLY A 551 -0.55 17.88 35.54
N LYS A 552 0.73 18.11 35.21
CA LYS A 552 1.62 18.96 36.01
C LYS A 552 1.11 20.41 36.10
N HIS A 553 0.63 20.97 34.96
CA HIS A 553 0.11 22.34 34.93
C HIS A 553 -1.10 22.54 35.87
N PHE A 554 -2.05 21.62 35.84
CA PHE A 554 -3.26 21.67 36.69
C PHE A 554 -3.11 20.98 38.04
N SER A 555 -1.94 20.46 38.38
CA SER A 555 -1.68 19.69 39.61
C SER A 555 -2.59 18.48 39.74
N ILE A 556 -2.86 17.76 38.64
CA ILE A 556 -3.62 16.51 38.59
C ILE A 556 -2.64 15.34 38.35
N PRO A 557 -2.75 14.22 39.08
CA PRO A 557 -1.89 13.06 38.86
C PRO A 557 -2.07 12.51 37.45
N SER A 558 -0.95 12.16 36.82
CA SER A 558 -0.87 11.57 35.51
C SER A 558 -0.41 10.12 35.57
N ILE A 559 -1.02 9.26 34.75
CA ILE A 559 -0.64 7.85 34.61
C ILE A 559 -0.28 7.61 33.14
N TYR A 560 0.82 6.89 32.92
CA TYR A 560 1.22 6.46 31.59
C TYR A 560 1.16 4.95 31.43
N GLU A 561 0.40 4.45 30.46
CA GLU A 561 0.23 3.03 30.16
C GLU A 561 0.97 2.63 28.90
N VAL A 562 2.09 1.90 29.03
CA VAL A 562 2.90 1.40 27.91
C VAL A 562 2.27 0.12 27.36
N ARG A 563 1.69 0.19 26.18
CA ARG A 563 1.01 -0.93 25.50
C ARG A 563 1.87 -1.59 24.42
N GLY A 564 2.97 -0.96 24.07
CA GLY A 564 3.94 -1.38 23.08
C GLY A 564 4.78 -0.20 22.68
N LEU A 565 5.91 -0.47 22.05
CA LEU A 565 6.91 0.50 21.63
C LEU A 565 6.97 0.50 20.11
N TRP A 566 6.67 1.64 19.49
CA TRP A 566 6.59 1.73 18.02
C TRP A 566 7.94 1.48 17.34
N GLU A 567 9.03 1.96 17.94
CA GLU A 567 10.39 1.73 17.48
C GLU A 567 10.78 0.24 17.56
N ILE A 568 10.36 -0.46 18.60
CA ILE A 568 10.55 -1.91 18.76
C ILE A 568 9.71 -2.69 17.70
N THR A 569 8.49 -2.26 17.46
CA THR A 569 7.68 -2.84 16.37
C THR A 569 8.35 -2.61 15.02
N ARG A 570 9.00 -1.48 14.84
CA ARG A 570 9.69 -1.13 13.61
C ARG A 570 10.97 -1.95 13.41
N ILE A 571 11.81 -2.10 14.42
CA ILE A 571 13.04 -2.91 14.30
C ILE A 571 12.74 -4.39 14.06
N SER A 572 11.58 -4.89 14.46
CA SER A 572 11.14 -6.25 14.14
C SER A 572 10.91 -6.47 12.64
N ARG A 573 10.82 -5.38 11.84
CA ARG A 573 10.71 -5.40 10.38
C ARG A 573 11.93 -4.81 9.69
N GLN A 574 12.65 -3.91 10.37
CA GLN A 574 13.80 -3.16 9.89
C GLN A 574 14.87 -3.13 11.00
N PRO A 575 15.62 -4.21 11.22
CA PRO A 575 16.57 -4.31 12.35
C PRO A 575 17.60 -3.17 12.40
N GLU A 576 18.06 -2.68 11.25
CA GLU A 576 19.01 -1.57 11.17
C GLU A 576 18.46 -0.21 11.62
N PHE A 577 17.14 -0.06 11.75
CA PHE A 577 16.53 1.14 12.30
C PHE A 577 16.93 1.37 13.77
N GLU A 578 17.32 0.30 14.51
CA GLU A 578 17.75 0.38 15.90
C GLU A 578 18.95 1.32 16.11
N SER A 579 19.88 1.37 15.16
CA SER A 579 21.05 2.25 15.21
C SER A 579 20.78 3.69 14.73
N SER A 580 19.53 4.03 14.42
CA SER A 580 19.17 5.33 13.85
C SER A 580 18.86 6.39 14.89
N GLU A 581 19.05 7.67 14.51
CA GLU A 581 18.69 8.83 15.33
C GLU A 581 17.18 8.86 15.66
N TYR A 582 16.34 8.43 14.71
CA TYR A 582 14.89 8.40 14.90
C TYR A 582 14.48 7.36 15.94
N PHE A 583 15.15 6.19 15.97
CA PHE A 583 14.94 5.19 17.02
C PHE A 583 15.33 5.75 18.38
N GLN A 584 16.49 6.42 18.48
CA GLN A 584 16.96 7.02 19.72
C GLN A 584 15.98 8.10 20.22
N MET A 585 15.48 8.95 19.31
CA MET A 585 14.47 9.96 19.63
C MET A 585 13.19 9.31 20.20
N MET A 586 12.62 8.33 19.50
CA MET A 586 11.40 7.66 19.97
C MET A 586 11.62 6.98 21.33
N SER A 587 12.75 6.30 21.49
CA SER A 587 13.11 5.63 22.74
C SER A 587 13.27 6.62 23.90
N SER A 588 13.91 7.78 23.68
CA SER A 588 14.04 8.86 24.65
C SER A 588 12.68 9.45 25.05
N LEU A 589 11.81 9.74 24.07
CA LEU A 589 10.48 10.30 24.35
C LEU A 589 9.56 9.32 25.10
N GLU A 590 9.66 8.01 24.82
CA GLU A 590 8.95 6.98 25.61
C GLU A 590 9.49 6.93 27.05
N ALA A 591 10.81 7.03 27.21
CA ALA A 591 11.44 7.10 28.53
C ALA A 591 11.00 8.35 29.33
N SER A 592 10.94 9.53 28.67
CA SER A 592 10.44 10.76 29.29
C SER A 592 8.98 10.62 29.71
N SER A 593 8.12 10.08 28.83
CA SER A 593 6.71 9.84 29.13
C SER A 593 6.53 8.94 30.37
N ALA A 594 7.36 7.91 30.50
CA ALA A 594 7.30 6.99 31.64
C ALA A 594 7.91 7.56 32.91
N SER A 595 8.95 8.40 32.83
CA SER A 595 9.64 8.98 34.00
C SER A 595 8.94 10.20 34.58
N GLU A 596 8.19 10.94 33.75
CA GLU A 596 7.46 12.14 34.15
C GLU A 596 6.05 11.87 34.67
N ALA A 597 5.51 10.69 34.40
CA ALA A 597 4.22 10.26 34.92
C ALA A 597 4.32 9.95 36.44
N ASP A 598 3.27 10.26 37.20
CA ASP A 598 3.19 9.89 38.61
C ASP A 598 3.15 8.37 38.81
N TYR A 599 2.63 7.63 37.81
CA TYR A 599 2.67 6.18 37.79
C TYR A 599 2.72 5.63 36.36
N THR A 600 3.51 4.58 36.17
CA THR A 600 3.65 3.94 34.86
C THR A 600 3.21 2.47 34.92
N PHE A 601 2.41 2.05 33.93
CA PHE A 601 2.05 0.66 33.71
C PHE A 601 2.66 0.11 32.42
N ALA A 602 2.86 -1.22 32.40
CA ALA A 602 3.16 -1.97 31.19
C ALA A 602 2.23 -3.21 31.06
N ILE A 603 1.95 -3.64 29.83
CA ILE A 603 1.05 -4.76 29.56
C ILE A 603 1.69 -6.13 29.76
N THR A 604 3.03 -6.19 29.84
CA THR A 604 3.82 -7.40 30.14
C THR A 604 4.97 -7.05 31.08
N HIS A 605 5.48 -8.03 31.80
CA HIS A 605 6.70 -7.85 32.59
C HIS A 605 7.91 -7.58 31.72
N ALA A 606 8.01 -8.23 30.55
CA ALA A 606 9.09 -8.00 29.58
C ALA A 606 9.10 -6.52 29.12
N LEU A 607 7.94 -5.96 28.77
CA LEU A 607 7.82 -4.55 28.37
C LEU A 607 8.12 -3.58 29.52
N GLY A 608 7.68 -3.93 30.74
CA GLY A 608 8.00 -3.17 31.97
C GLY A 608 9.50 -3.14 32.28
N LYS A 609 10.19 -4.26 32.08
CA LYS A 609 11.65 -4.34 32.21
C LYS A 609 12.36 -3.48 31.16
N GLU A 610 11.90 -3.53 29.90
CA GLU A 610 12.46 -2.73 28.80
C GLU A 610 12.32 -1.23 29.09
N ILE A 611 11.11 -0.74 29.39
CA ILE A 611 10.90 0.70 29.62
C ILE A 611 11.68 1.21 30.85
N ARG A 612 11.74 0.41 31.92
CA ARG A 612 12.49 0.72 33.11
C ARG A 612 14.00 0.83 32.86
N SER A 613 14.54 0.03 31.94
CA SER A 613 15.95 0.06 31.58
C SER A 613 16.39 1.34 30.87
N ARG A 614 15.42 2.11 30.32
CA ARG A 614 15.70 3.30 29.49
C ARG A 614 16.04 4.56 30.32
N SER A 615 15.62 4.61 31.58
CA SER A 615 15.93 5.74 32.46
C SER A 615 15.97 5.33 33.93
N ASN A 616 16.99 5.78 34.65
CA ASN A 616 17.11 5.60 36.09
C ASN A 616 16.04 6.38 36.89
N GLN A 617 15.32 7.29 36.23
CA GLN A 617 14.25 8.09 36.84
C GLN A 617 12.93 7.31 36.87
N ILE A 618 12.79 6.20 36.13
CA ILE A 618 11.62 5.35 36.17
C ILE A 618 11.74 4.39 37.37
N ASN A 619 11.04 4.69 38.45
CA ASN A 619 11.14 3.97 39.73
C ASN A 619 10.51 2.57 39.63
N GLU A 620 9.21 2.49 39.50
CA GLU A 620 8.44 1.26 39.44
C GLU A 620 7.49 1.29 38.24
N VAL A 621 7.40 0.15 37.55
CA VAL A 621 6.44 -0.04 36.48
C VAL A 621 5.46 -1.12 36.91
N GLY A 622 4.21 -0.72 37.07
CA GLY A 622 3.12 -1.63 37.42
C GLY A 622 2.75 -2.56 36.27
N PHE A 623 2.12 -3.67 36.60
CA PHE A 623 1.64 -4.62 35.62
C PHE A 623 0.13 -4.43 35.38
N LEU A 624 -0.24 -4.11 34.14
CA LEU A 624 -1.63 -3.96 33.70
C LEU A 624 -1.84 -4.81 32.44
N PRO A 625 -2.14 -6.10 32.55
CA PRO A 625 -2.14 -7.02 31.43
C PRO A 625 -3.26 -6.78 30.43
N ASN A 626 -3.18 -7.44 29.26
CA ASN A 626 -4.29 -7.61 28.34
C ASN A 626 -5.33 -8.55 28.89
N GLY A 627 -6.59 -8.38 28.47
CA GLY A 627 -7.73 -9.15 28.92
C GLY A 627 -8.75 -9.42 27.81
N VAL A 628 -9.89 -9.95 28.22
CA VAL A 628 -11.01 -10.31 27.37
C VAL A 628 -12.34 -10.00 28.10
N HIS A 629 -13.41 -9.83 27.35
CA HIS A 629 -14.78 -9.89 27.87
C HIS A 629 -15.22 -11.35 27.99
N SER A 630 -15.04 -11.96 29.15
CA SER A 630 -15.32 -13.37 29.37
C SER A 630 -16.82 -13.71 29.38
N ASP A 631 -17.66 -12.73 29.60
CA ASP A 631 -19.13 -12.79 29.49
C ASP A 631 -19.60 -12.81 28.02
N ARG A 632 -18.85 -12.21 27.10
CA ARG A 632 -19.09 -12.23 25.67
C ARG A 632 -18.51 -13.49 25.02
N PHE A 633 -17.23 -13.78 25.27
CA PHE A 633 -16.56 -14.98 24.75
C PHE A 633 -16.91 -16.21 25.61
N VAL A 634 -18.14 -16.73 25.36
CA VAL A 634 -18.66 -17.89 26.06
C VAL A 634 -18.63 -19.11 25.15
N PRO A 635 -18.17 -20.29 25.65
CA PRO A 635 -18.19 -21.51 24.86
C PRO A 635 -19.58 -21.79 24.30
N LYS A 636 -19.63 -21.95 22.98
CA LYS A 636 -20.86 -22.25 22.22
C LYS A 636 -20.80 -23.66 21.65
N PRO A 637 -21.94 -24.36 21.48
CA PRO A 637 -21.99 -25.56 20.66
C PRO A 637 -21.39 -25.33 19.28
N GLN A 638 -20.73 -26.35 18.73
CA GLN A 638 -20.12 -26.27 17.42
C GLN A 638 -21.15 -25.87 16.35
N ASN A 639 -20.88 -24.79 15.61
CA ASN A 639 -21.71 -24.34 14.50
C ASN A 639 -21.50 -25.25 13.28
N SER A 640 -22.27 -26.37 13.23
CA SER A 640 -22.17 -27.36 12.15
C SER A 640 -22.51 -26.78 10.77
N GLN A 641 -23.38 -25.76 10.69
CA GLN A 641 -23.71 -25.11 9.44
C GLN A 641 -22.52 -24.28 8.92
N LEU A 642 -21.84 -23.52 9.77
CA LEU A 642 -20.64 -22.79 9.40
C LEU A 642 -19.54 -23.76 8.93
N LYS A 643 -19.35 -24.87 9.62
CA LYS A 643 -18.38 -25.91 9.24
C LYS A 643 -18.68 -26.49 7.85
N THR A 644 -19.97 -26.76 7.57
CA THR A 644 -20.44 -27.22 6.26
C THR A 644 -20.23 -26.16 5.17
N ASN A 645 -20.57 -24.89 5.44
CA ASN A 645 -20.40 -23.78 4.50
C ASN A 645 -18.93 -23.56 4.11
N LEU A 646 -18.00 -23.83 5.01
CA LEU A 646 -16.56 -23.79 4.80
C LEU A 646 -16.00 -25.07 4.14
N GLY A 647 -16.84 -26.05 3.82
CA GLY A 647 -16.41 -27.31 3.22
C GLY A 647 -15.61 -28.21 4.18
N ILE A 648 -15.82 -28.07 5.50
CA ILE A 648 -15.15 -28.86 6.53
C ILE A 648 -16.07 -30.00 6.97
N GLU A 649 -15.60 -31.25 6.85
CA GLU A 649 -16.34 -32.42 7.34
C GLU A 649 -16.50 -32.35 8.88
N GLN A 650 -17.61 -32.93 9.41
CA GLN A 650 -17.94 -32.81 10.84
C GLN A 650 -16.83 -33.35 11.76
N ASP A 651 -16.21 -34.48 11.38
CA ASP A 651 -15.17 -35.15 12.17
C ASP A 651 -13.77 -34.55 12.01
N THR A 652 -13.58 -33.63 11.05
CA THR A 652 -12.30 -32.98 10.77
C THR A 652 -11.94 -32.03 11.91
N LYS A 653 -10.71 -32.12 12.42
CA LYS A 653 -10.17 -31.18 13.43
C LYS A 653 -9.83 -29.84 12.79
N VAL A 654 -10.10 -28.76 13.49
CA VAL A 654 -9.86 -27.40 13.01
C VAL A 654 -8.79 -26.73 13.88
N LEU A 655 -7.65 -26.46 13.24
CA LEU A 655 -6.69 -25.48 13.76
C LEU A 655 -7.20 -24.11 13.34
N GLY A 656 -7.40 -23.18 14.27
CA GLY A 656 -7.98 -21.86 13.96
C GLY A 656 -7.10 -20.72 14.41
N TYR A 657 -6.72 -19.85 13.49
CA TYR A 657 -6.13 -18.55 13.80
C TYR A 657 -7.12 -17.45 13.41
N ILE A 658 -7.47 -16.58 14.35
CA ILE A 658 -8.42 -15.48 14.16
C ILE A 658 -7.72 -14.17 14.51
N GLY A 659 -7.56 -13.28 13.51
CA GLY A 659 -6.96 -11.97 13.72
C GLY A 659 -6.19 -11.38 12.54
N SER A 660 -5.48 -10.29 12.76
CA SER A 660 -4.70 -9.60 11.71
C SER A 660 -3.53 -10.44 11.22
N LEU A 661 -3.31 -10.45 9.90
CA LEU A 661 -2.26 -11.21 9.24
C LEU A 661 -1.03 -10.32 9.04
N VAL A 662 -0.06 -10.47 9.93
CA VAL A 662 1.22 -9.74 9.91
C VAL A 662 2.39 -10.72 10.06
N SER A 663 3.56 -10.35 9.55
CA SER A 663 4.70 -11.26 9.44
C SER A 663 5.18 -11.86 10.76
N TYR A 664 5.14 -11.09 11.84
CA TYR A 664 5.65 -11.55 13.14
C TYR A 664 4.72 -12.51 13.89
N GLU A 665 3.47 -12.72 13.42
CA GLU A 665 2.56 -13.73 14.00
C GLU A 665 2.98 -15.16 13.62
N GLY A 666 3.91 -15.35 12.64
CA GLY A 666 4.53 -16.65 12.35
C GLY A 666 3.61 -17.64 11.64
N LEU A 667 2.59 -17.18 10.91
CA LEU A 667 1.68 -18.06 10.17
C LEU A 667 2.39 -18.81 9.03
N ASP A 668 3.48 -18.27 8.51
CA ASP A 668 4.37 -18.97 7.59
C ASP A 668 5.04 -20.18 8.24
N LEU A 669 5.56 -20.04 9.48
CA LEU A 669 6.09 -21.15 10.25
C LEU A 669 5.02 -22.25 10.47
N LEU A 670 3.77 -21.85 10.74
CA LEU A 670 2.65 -22.78 10.88
C LEU A 670 2.36 -23.53 9.59
N LEU A 671 2.28 -22.82 8.45
CA LEU A 671 2.08 -23.45 7.15
C LEU A 671 3.19 -24.44 6.82
N GLU A 672 4.45 -24.07 7.06
CA GLU A 672 5.62 -24.94 6.85
C GLU A 672 5.67 -26.17 7.77
N ALA A 673 4.99 -26.13 8.92
CA ALA A 673 4.87 -27.29 9.81
C ALA A 673 3.78 -28.29 9.38
N LEU A 674 2.73 -27.85 8.63
CA LEU A 674 1.61 -28.73 8.26
C LEU A 674 1.99 -29.98 7.47
N PRO A 675 2.93 -29.97 6.51
CA PRO A 675 3.39 -31.19 5.85
C PRO A 675 3.90 -32.23 6.86
N MET A 676 4.68 -31.81 7.87
CA MET A 676 5.17 -32.70 8.93
C MET A 676 4.04 -33.26 9.80
N VAL A 677 3.02 -32.46 10.10
CA VAL A 677 1.80 -32.91 10.80
C VAL A 677 1.09 -33.99 9.99
N LYS A 678 0.94 -33.80 8.66
CA LYS A 678 0.29 -34.78 7.77
C LYS A 678 1.03 -36.13 7.71
N GLU A 679 2.34 -36.10 7.85
CA GLU A 679 3.14 -37.33 7.89
C GLU A 679 2.97 -38.10 9.22
N GLN A 680 2.70 -37.39 10.31
CA GLN A 680 2.69 -37.97 11.66
C GLN A 680 1.32 -38.42 12.16
N THR A 681 0.19 -37.91 11.62
CA THR A 681 -1.16 -38.28 12.03
C THR A 681 -2.05 -38.77 10.90
N GLN A 682 -2.97 -39.68 11.18
CA GLN A 682 -4.03 -40.11 10.28
C GLN A 682 -5.34 -39.33 10.51
N THR A 683 -5.41 -38.51 11.54
CA THR A 683 -6.60 -37.73 11.87
C THR A 683 -6.75 -36.59 10.87
N LYS A 684 -7.92 -36.49 10.22
CA LYS A 684 -8.21 -35.37 9.30
C LYS A 684 -8.20 -34.03 10.05
N PHE A 685 -7.53 -33.06 9.47
CA PHE A 685 -7.53 -31.71 9.99
C PHE A 685 -7.53 -30.65 8.88
N LYS A 686 -7.92 -29.43 9.22
CA LYS A 686 -7.85 -28.23 8.39
C LYS A 686 -7.29 -27.08 9.21
N LEU A 687 -6.57 -26.18 8.54
CA LEU A 687 -6.20 -24.89 9.10
C LEU A 687 -7.17 -23.83 8.60
N LEU A 688 -7.83 -23.15 9.52
CA LEU A 688 -8.75 -22.03 9.27
C LEU A 688 -8.07 -20.72 9.67
N ILE A 689 -7.87 -19.83 8.72
CA ILE A 689 -7.29 -18.49 8.92
C ILE A 689 -8.39 -17.47 8.68
N VAL A 690 -8.83 -16.84 9.79
CA VAL A 690 -9.88 -15.81 9.79
C VAL A 690 -9.25 -14.45 10.03
N GLY A 691 -9.36 -13.55 9.05
CA GLY A 691 -8.80 -12.21 9.14
C GLY A 691 -8.16 -11.74 7.85
N ASP A 692 -7.57 -10.56 7.93
CA ASP A 692 -6.94 -9.89 6.80
C ASP A 692 -5.67 -9.15 7.24
N GLY A 693 -4.81 -8.79 6.29
CA GLY A 693 -3.59 -8.05 6.57
C GLY A 693 -2.58 -8.08 5.42
N ALA A 694 -1.53 -7.28 5.55
CA ALA A 694 -0.50 -7.14 4.52
C ALA A 694 0.25 -8.45 4.19
N TYR A 695 0.12 -9.47 5.04
CA TYR A 695 0.81 -10.75 4.86
C TYR A 695 -0.05 -11.81 4.15
N MET A 696 -1.33 -11.53 3.84
CA MET A 696 -2.29 -12.46 3.23
C MET A 696 -1.77 -13.06 1.94
N GLU A 697 -1.35 -12.23 0.98
CA GLU A 697 -0.90 -12.66 -0.34
C GLU A 697 0.31 -13.60 -0.24
N LYS A 698 1.26 -13.28 0.63
CA LYS A 698 2.43 -14.13 0.87
C LYS A 698 2.06 -15.50 1.47
N LEU A 699 1.11 -15.53 2.41
CA LEU A 699 0.62 -16.78 3.00
C LEU A 699 -0.11 -17.64 1.96
N GLN A 700 -0.92 -17.05 1.09
CA GLN A 700 -1.60 -17.76 0.00
C GLN A 700 -0.61 -18.33 -1.03
N THR A 701 0.42 -17.57 -1.37
CA THR A 701 1.52 -18.01 -2.24
C THR A 701 2.26 -19.19 -1.61
N LEU A 702 2.61 -19.09 -0.33
CA LEU A 702 3.29 -20.16 0.41
C LEU A 702 2.41 -21.41 0.50
N CYS A 703 1.11 -21.26 0.76
CA CYS A 703 0.14 -22.35 0.79
C CYS A 703 0.11 -23.11 -0.56
N THR A 704 0.15 -22.38 -1.67
CA THR A 704 0.21 -23.00 -3.01
C THR A 704 1.55 -23.71 -3.25
N THR A 705 2.67 -23.09 -2.86
CA THR A 705 4.02 -23.69 -2.99
C THR A 705 4.17 -24.99 -2.19
N LEU A 706 3.51 -25.07 -1.03
CA LEU A 706 3.53 -26.25 -0.16
C LEU A 706 2.41 -27.27 -0.50
N GLU A 707 1.65 -27.05 -1.57
CA GLU A 707 0.53 -27.90 -2.01
C GLU A 707 -0.58 -28.08 -0.93
N LEU A 708 -0.82 -27.04 -0.11
CA LEU A 708 -1.77 -27.04 1.00
C LEU A 708 -3.14 -26.43 0.66
N ASN A 709 -3.43 -26.09 -0.62
CA ASN A 709 -4.67 -25.42 -1.04
C ASN A 709 -5.95 -26.19 -0.64
N GLY A 710 -5.84 -27.50 -0.44
CA GLY A 710 -6.95 -28.33 0.05
C GLY A 710 -7.07 -28.38 1.57
N ASP A 711 -6.06 -27.95 2.33
CA ASP A 711 -5.94 -28.11 3.78
C ASP A 711 -6.09 -26.81 4.56
N VAL A 712 -5.92 -25.67 3.87
CA VAL A 712 -5.97 -24.32 4.45
C VAL A 712 -7.15 -23.54 3.88
N ILE A 713 -7.90 -22.89 4.76
CA ILE A 713 -9.05 -22.05 4.41
C ILE A 713 -8.78 -20.62 4.88
N PHE A 714 -8.82 -19.67 3.93
CA PHE A 714 -8.73 -18.24 4.21
C PHE A 714 -10.13 -17.63 4.04
N THR A 715 -10.68 -17.05 5.09
CA THR A 715 -12.02 -16.41 5.02
C THR A 715 -11.96 -14.94 4.65
N GLY A 716 -10.79 -14.30 4.80
CA GLY A 716 -10.71 -12.84 4.86
C GLY A 716 -11.28 -12.30 6.17
N ARG A 717 -11.52 -10.98 6.19
CA ARG A 717 -12.09 -10.29 7.37
C ARG A 717 -13.56 -10.65 7.53
N VAL A 718 -13.93 -11.02 8.75
CA VAL A 718 -15.33 -11.29 9.15
C VAL A 718 -15.84 -10.19 10.10
N PRO A 719 -17.17 -9.99 10.20
CA PRO A 719 -17.76 -9.12 11.21
C PRO A 719 -17.36 -9.54 12.63
N HIS A 720 -17.18 -8.56 13.52
CA HIS A 720 -16.72 -8.83 14.87
C HIS A 720 -17.73 -9.66 15.69
N GLU A 721 -18.99 -9.49 15.42
CA GLU A 721 -20.12 -10.24 16.01
C GLU A 721 -20.18 -11.71 15.59
N GLU A 722 -19.48 -12.10 14.52
CA GLU A 722 -19.42 -13.48 14.04
C GLU A 722 -18.19 -14.26 14.58
N VAL A 723 -17.23 -13.57 15.18
CA VAL A 723 -15.94 -14.16 15.63
C VAL A 723 -16.15 -15.34 16.55
N GLU A 724 -17.12 -15.27 17.45
CA GLU A 724 -17.44 -16.34 18.38
C GLU A 724 -17.93 -17.62 17.67
N ASP A 725 -18.66 -17.48 16.58
CA ASP A 725 -19.13 -18.61 15.76
C ASP A 725 -17.95 -19.31 15.08
N TYR A 726 -16.96 -18.53 14.62
CA TYR A 726 -15.71 -19.11 14.11
C TYR A 726 -14.92 -19.83 15.23
N TYR A 727 -14.81 -19.26 16.41
CA TYR A 727 -14.22 -19.96 17.54
C TYR A 727 -14.98 -21.25 17.89
N SER A 728 -16.32 -21.29 17.73
CA SER A 728 -17.10 -22.48 18.05
C SER A 728 -16.68 -23.73 17.28
N ILE A 729 -16.14 -23.58 16.06
CA ILE A 729 -15.70 -24.69 15.21
C ILE A 729 -14.20 -24.99 15.32
N VAL A 730 -13.43 -24.18 16.05
CA VAL A 730 -12.00 -24.38 16.30
C VAL A 730 -11.80 -25.42 17.41
N ASP A 731 -10.88 -26.38 17.22
CA ASP A 731 -10.42 -27.35 18.22
C ASP A 731 -9.10 -26.89 18.90
N ILE A 732 -8.19 -26.30 18.11
CA ILE A 732 -6.84 -25.90 18.53
C ILE A 732 -6.59 -24.49 18.03
N ALA A 733 -6.12 -23.59 18.90
CA ALA A 733 -5.78 -22.21 18.56
C ALA A 733 -4.25 -22.01 18.61
N PRO A 734 -3.55 -22.05 17.46
CA PRO A 734 -2.11 -21.85 17.38
C PRO A 734 -1.73 -20.36 17.34
N PHE A 735 -0.72 -19.98 18.14
CA PHE A 735 -0.09 -18.66 18.18
C PHE A 735 1.43 -18.79 17.95
N PRO A 736 1.86 -19.01 16.70
CA PRO A 736 3.23 -19.39 16.37
C PRO A 736 4.18 -18.19 16.22
N ARG A 737 4.01 -17.17 17.06
CA ARG A 737 4.75 -15.89 16.97
C ARG A 737 6.25 -16.12 16.90
N LEU A 738 6.89 -15.39 15.95
CA LEU A 738 8.33 -15.47 15.72
C LEU A 738 9.12 -14.79 16.84
N PRO A 739 10.36 -15.22 17.12
CA PRO A 739 11.21 -14.63 18.17
C PRO A 739 11.78 -13.27 17.71
N LEU A 740 10.95 -12.25 17.74
CA LEU A 740 11.28 -10.88 17.38
C LEU A 740 11.08 -9.94 18.58
N PRO A 741 11.79 -8.81 18.66
CA PRO A 741 11.67 -7.90 19.80
C PRO A 741 10.22 -7.53 20.16
N VAL A 742 9.37 -7.27 19.16
CA VAL A 742 7.95 -6.92 19.40
C VAL A 742 7.17 -8.11 20.00
N THR A 743 7.43 -9.31 19.62
CA THR A 743 6.70 -10.50 20.06
C THR A 743 7.17 -11.01 21.42
N GLU A 744 8.42 -10.73 21.78
CA GLU A 744 8.94 -10.99 23.11
C GLU A 744 8.34 -10.04 24.16
N MET A 745 8.00 -8.79 23.77
CA MET A 745 7.58 -7.75 24.71
C MET A 745 6.08 -7.49 24.73
N VAL A 746 5.36 -7.68 23.61
CA VAL A 746 3.96 -7.24 23.48
C VAL A 746 3.02 -8.44 23.44
N SER A 747 2.14 -8.56 24.44
CA SER A 747 1.14 -9.62 24.48
C SER A 747 -0.01 -9.34 23.52
N PRO A 748 -0.48 -10.36 22.77
CA PRO A 748 -1.68 -10.25 21.94
C PRO A 748 -2.97 -10.45 22.75
N LEU A 749 -4.13 -10.02 22.22
CA LEU A 749 -5.46 -10.28 22.80
C LEU A 749 -6.01 -11.66 22.43
N LYS A 750 -5.66 -12.16 21.25
CA LYS A 750 -6.20 -13.39 20.64
C LYS A 750 -6.12 -14.66 21.52
N PRO A 751 -5.01 -14.91 22.26
CA PRO A 751 -4.96 -16.08 23.15
C PRO A 751 -6.03 -16.04 24.25
N PHE A 752 -6.35 -14.86 24.78
CA PHE A 752 -7.38 -14.73 25.84
C PHE A 752 -8.78 -15.02 25.30
N GLU A 753 -9.08 -14.59 24.06
CA GLU A 753 -10.33 -14.94 23.39
C GLU A 753 -10.46 -16.44 23.17
N ALA A 754 -9.39 -17.09 22.66
CA ALA A 754 -9.35 -18.54 22.48
C ALA A 754 -9.51 -19.32 23.81
N MET A 755 -8.82 -18.86 24.88
CA MET A 755 -8.95 -19.40 26.22
C MET A 755 -10.37 -19.24 26.76
N ALA A 756 -10.98 -18.06 26.60
CA ALA A 756 -12.34 -17.80 27.03
C ALA A 756 -13.37 -18.70 26.32
N MET A 757 -13.09 -19.07 25.06
CA MET A 757 -13.90 -20.01 24.26
C MET A 757 -13.52 -21.49 24.49
N GLU A 758 -12.76 -21.81 25.52
CA GLU A 758 -12.31 -23.20 25.86
C GLU A 758 -11.53 -23.89 24.74
N LYS A 759 -10.72 -23.16 23.99
CA LYS A 759 -9.90 -23.77 22.94
C LYS A 759 -8.54 -24.20 23.49
N ALA A 760 -8.04 -25.32 22.97
CA ALA A 760 -6.69 -25.76 23.32
C ALA A 760 -5.68 -24.79 22.66
N VAL A 761 -5.05 -23.97 23.49
CA VAL A 761 -4.06 -22.98 23.03
C VAL A 761 -2.70 -23.65 22.84
N LEU A 762 -2.07 -23.36 21.68
CA LEU A 762 -0.70 -23.74 21.36
C LEU A 762 0.11 -22.49 21.09
N ALA A 763 1.06 -22.15 21.95
CA ALA A 763 1.81 -20.92 21.91
C ALA A 763 3.31 -21.17 21.68
N SER A 764 3.98 -20.26 20.93
CA SER A 764 5.45 -20.25 20.90
C SER A 764 6.02 -19.76 22.25
N SER A 765 7.26 -20.14 22.54
CA SER A 765 7.92 -19.76 23.80
C SER A 765 8.53 -18.35 23.77
N VAL A 766 7.87 -17.39 23.10
CA VAL A 766 8.20 -15.96 23.22
C VAL A 766 7.74 -15.45 24.58
N ASP A 767 8.51 -14.57 25.22
CA ASP A 767 8.32 -14.16 26.59
C ASP A 767 6.88 -13.66 26.86
N ALA A 768 6.32 -12.82 25.98
CA ALA A 768 4.96 -12.31 26.13
C ALA A 768 3.85 -13.38 26.05
N LEU A 769 4.08 -14.55 25.45
CA LEU A 769 3.14 -15.67 25.44
C LEU A 769 3.37 -16.62 26.61
N VAL A 770 4.61 -16.75 27.10
CA VAL A 770 4.92 -17.53 28.32
C VAL A 770 4.29 -16.89 29.56
N GLU A 771 4.10 -15.57 29.57
CA GLU A 771 3.34 -14.88 30.65
C GLU A 771 1.82 -15.18 30.61
N ILE A 772 1.30 -15.77 29.52
CA ILE A 772 -0.13 -16.04 29.30
C ILE A 772 -0.44 -17.54 29.48
N VAL A 773 0.40 -18.40 28.88
CA VAL A 773 0.16 -19.83 28.77
C VAL A 773 1.06 -20.58 29.74
N ASP A 774 0.46 -21.28 30.71
CA ASP A 774 1.15 -22.23 31.57
C ASP A 774 1.16 -23.61 30.90
N HIS A 775 2.40 -24.09 30.57
CA HIS A 775 2.60 -25.33 29.83
C HIS A 775 1.98 -26.54 30.52
N ASN A 776 1.19 -27.33 29.80
CA ASN A 776 0.42 -28.49 30.27
C ASN A 776 -0.69 -28.16 31.29
N GLN A 777 -0.95 -26.88 31.58
CA GLN A 777 -2.06 -26.45 32.45
C GLN A 777 -3.13 -25.71 31.65
N THR A 778 -2.78 -24.56 31.04
CA THR A 778 -3.72 -23.74 30.29
C THR A 778 -3.47 -23.78 28.78
N GLY A 779 -2.46 -24.53 28.33
CA GLY A 779 -2.12 -24.72 26.91
C GLY A 779 -0.83 -25.52 26.77
N LEU A 780 -0.36 -25.65 25.54
CA LEU A 780 0.97 -26.16 25.22
C LEU A 780 1.87 -25.05 24.74
N ILE A 781 3.14 -25.10 25.11
CA ILE A 781 4.19 -24.22 24.60
C ILE A 781 5.12 -25.07 23.76
N PHE A 782 5.47 -24.55 22.56
CA PHE A 782 6.51 -25.10 21.70
C PHE A 782 7.69 -24.15 21.59
N GLU A 783 8.86 -24.66 21.24
CA GLU A 783 10.08 -23.89 21.09
C GLU A 783 9.94 -22.87 19.94
N LYS A 784 10.11 -21.58 20.26
CA LYS A 784 9.97 -20.47 19.30
C LYS A 784 10.87 -20.66 18.07
N GLY A 785 10.30 -20.59 16.88
CA GLY A 785 10.99 -20.80 15.61
C GLY A 785 11.16 -22.27 15.19
N SER A 786 10.83 -23.25 16.06
CA SER A 786 10.96 -24.68 15.76
C SER A 786 9.72 -25.23 15.05
N LYS A 787 9.85 -25.53 13.74
CA LYS A 787 8.79 -26.18 12.94
C LYS A 787 8.49 -27.60 13.43
N SER A 788 9.51 -28.35 13.83
CA SER A 788 9.37 -29.72 14.27
C SER A 788 8.61 -29.81 15.61
N ASP A 789 9.00 -29.00 16.61
CA ASP A 789 8.30 -28.99 17.88
C ASP A 789 6.86 -28.46 17.75
N LEU A 790 6.64 -27.46 16.87
CA LEU A 790 5.29 -27.00 16.52
C LEU A 790 4.45 -28.15 15.94
N ALA A 791 4.98 -28.90 14.96
CA ALA A 791 4.29 -30.05 14.35
C ALA A 791 4.00 -31.14 15.40
N ASP A 792 4.97 -31.53 16.25
CA ASP A 792 4.79 -32.54 17.30
C ASP A 792 3.70 -32.15 18.30
N LYS A 793 3.65 -30.88 18.72
CA LYS A 793 2.60 -30.38 19.61
C LYS A 793 1.22 -30.31 18.93
N ILE A 794 1.16 -29.96 17.65
CA ILE A 794 -0.09 -30.01 16.87
C ILE A 794 -0.61 -31.46 16.81
N VAL A 795 0.24 -32.45 16.47
CA VAL A 795 -0.14 -33.86 16.43
C VAL A 795 -0.63 -34.34 17.79
N CYS A 796 0.12 -34.01 18.85
CA CYS A 796 -0.27 -34.34 20.22
C CYS A 796 -1.69 -33.83 20.56
N LEU A 797 -2.00 -32.57 20.14
CA LEU A 797 -3.34 -32.00 20.37
C LEU A 797 -4.39 -32.57 19.43
N ILE A 798 -4.07 -32.84 18.15
CA ILE A 798 -5.02 -33.45 17.20
C ILE A 798 -5.48 -34.81 17.67
N ASP A 799 -4.56 -35.68 18.11
CA ASP A 799 -4.84 -37.07 18.42
C ASP A 799 -5.34 -37.29 19.85
N ASN A 800 -5.14 -36.33 20.75
CA ASN A 800 -5.52 -36.46 22.16
C ASN A 800 -6.70 -35.53 22.52
N ARG A 801 -7.93 -36.00 22.35
CA ARG A 801 -9.17 -35.28 22.68
C ARG A 801 -9.23 -34.86 24.14
N MET A 802 -8.92 -35.80 25.06
CA MET A 802 -9.00 -35.55 26.52
C MET A 802 -8.03 -34.44 26.94
N LEU A 803 -6.84 -34.38 26.30
CA LEU A 803 -5.87 -33.32 26.58
C LEU A 803 -6.41 -31.95 26.09
N ARG A 804 -6.98 -31.88 24.89
CA ARG A 804 -7.56 -30.63 24.39
C ARG A 804 -8.65 -30.10 25.30
N GLU A 805 -9.61 -30.94 25.67
CA GLU A 805 -10.72 -30.56 26.54
C GLU A 805 -10.20 -30.11 27.92
N LYS A 806 -9.31 -30.85 28.53
CA LYS A 806 -8.72 -30.50 29.84
C LYS A 806 -7.96 -29.15 29.79
N LEU A 807 -7.17 -28.91 28.73
CA LEU A 807 -6.43 -27.66 28.60
C LEU A 807 -7.38 -26.48 28.35
N GLY A 808 -8.41 -26.66 27.53
CA GLY A 808 -9.42 -25.63 27.25
C GLY A 808 -10.21 -25.21 28.46
N GLU A 809 -10.74 -26.20 29.22
CA GLU A 809 -11.45 -25.97 30.50
C GLU A 809 -10.60 -25.17 31.50
N LYS A 810 -9.34 -25.59 31.71
CA LYS A 810 -8.42 -24.89 32.64
C LYS A 810 -8.06 -23.49 32.14
N ALA A 811 -7.86 -23.34 30.82
CA ALA A 811 -7.57 -22.06 30.23
C ALA A 811 -8.72 -21.04 30.42
N ARG A 812 -9.98 -21.50 30.26
CA ARG A 812 -11.16 -20.67 30.53
C ARG A 812 -11.26 -20.26 31.97
N LEU A 813 -11.12 -21.22 32.93
CA LEU A 813 -11.15 -20.87 34.34
C LEU A 813 -10.11 -19.80 34.67
N TRP A 814 -8.88 -20.01 34.23
CA TRP A 814 -7.79 -19.08 34.50
C TRP A 814 -8.04 -17.70 33.88
N VAL A 815 -8.53 -17.63 32.63
CA VAL A 815 -8.73 -16.35 31.97
C VAL A 815 -9.89 -15.57 32.58
N CYS A 816 -10.99 -16.22 32.96
CA CYS A 816 -12.11 -15.57 33.64
C CYS A 816 -11.71 -15.00 35.01
N GLU A 817 -10.87 -15.68 35.75
CA GLU A 817 -10.39 -15.21 37.06
C GLU A 817 -9.34 -14.09 36.95
N ASN A 818 -8.43 -14.18 36.00
CA ASN A 818 -7.19 -13.37 35.99
C ASN A 818 -7.11 -12.39 34.85
N ARG A 819 -7.93 -12.53 33.81
CA ARG A 819 -7.83 -11.72 32.58
C ARG A 819 -9.17 -11.18 32.07
N ASP A 820 -10.22 -11.29 32.84
CA ASP A 820 -11.44 -10.54 32.58
C ASP A 820 -11.20 -9.05 32.83
N TRP A 821 -11.78 -8.16 31.99
CA TRP A 821 -11.57 -6.72 32.10
C TRP A 821 -12.04 -6.17 33.46
N SER A 822 -13.09 -6.72 34.03
CA SER A 822 -13.57 -6.35 35.38
C SER A 822 -12.52 -6.64 36.48
N SER A 823 -11.81 -7.77 36.37
CA SER A 823 -10.74 -8.14 37.29
C SER A 823 -9.50 -7.25 37.15
N ILE A 824 -9.10 -6.97 35.90
CA ILE A 824 -7.95 -6.11 35.62
C ILE A 824 -8.24 -4.66 36.04
N SER A 825 -9.45 -4.17 35.83
CA SER A 825 -9.83 -2.79 36.15
C SER A 825 -9.81 -2.50 37.66
N ARG A 826 -9.90 -3.50 38.53
CA ARG A 826 -9.71 -3.32 39.98
C ARG A 826 -8.32 -2.76 40.31
N THR A 827 -7.28 -3.23 39.61
CA THR A 827 -5.91 -2.68 39.74
C THR A 827 -5.86 -1.18 39.44
N LEU A 828 -6.64 -0.72 38.43
CA LEU A 828 -6.78 0.70 38.13
C LEU A 828 -7.60 1.43 39.21
N GLY A 829 -8.73 0.87 39.64
CA GLY A 829 -9.56 1.46 40.67
C GLY A 829 -8.80 1.69 42.00
N ASP A 830 -7.99 0.70 42.41
CA ASP A 830 -7.14 0.80 43.60
C ASP A 830 -6.07 1.88 43.46
N LEU A 831 -5.44 2.02 42.26
CA LEU A 831 -4.48 3.07 42.00
C LEU A 831 -5.15 4.44 41.95
N TYR A 832 -6.28 4.55 41.29
CA TYR A 832 -7.01 5.80 41.15
C TYR A 832 -7.49 6.32 42.52
N SER A 833 -7.94 5.45 43.43
CA SER A 833 -8.31 5.81 44.80
C SER A 833 -7.13 6.37 45.58
N ARG A 834 -5.94 5.78 45.44
CA ARG A 834 -4.71 6.26 46.08
C ARG A 834 -4.24 7.60 45.52
N LEU A 835 -4.31 7.83 44.21
CA LEU A 835 -3.85 9.05 43.58
C LEU A 835 -4.88 10.18 43.62
N GLY A 836 -6.17 9.87 43.53
CA GLY A 836 -7.27 10.85 43.53
C GLY A 836 -7.69 11.37 44.90
N GLY A 837 -7.03 10.93 45.98
CA GLY A 837 -7.30 11.44 47.34
C GLY A 837 -8.66 10.98 47.93
N ASN A 838 -9.27 9.95 47.41
CA ASN A 838 -10.49 9.33 47.97
C ASN A 838 -10.12 8.24 49.00
N ASP A 839 -9.31 8.57 50.00
CA ASP A 839 -9.17 7.74 51.19
C ASP A 839 -10.38 7.94 52.11
N GLU A 840 -11.57 7.46 51.71
CA GLU A 840 -12.63 7.07 52.58
C GLU A 840 -12.68 5.52 52.60
N SER A 841 -11.84 4.92 53.39
CA SER A 841 -12.00 3.52 53.80
C SER A 841 -12.73 3.40 55.12
#